data_d5b96220d78e553a64d6fe5992603ae6
#
_entry.id   d5b96220d78e553a64d6fe5992603ae6
#
_cell.length_a   1.000
_cell.length_b   1.000
_cell.length_c   1.000
_cell.angle_alpha   90.00
_cell.angle_beta   90.00
_cell.angle_gamma   90.00
#
_symmetry.space_group_name_H-M   'P 1'
#
loop_
_entity.id
_entity.type
_entity.pdbx_description
1 polymer ?
#
loop_
_entity_poly.entity_id
_entity_poly.type
_entity_poly.pdbx_seq_one_letter_code
_entity_poly.pdbx_strand_id
1 'polypeptide(L)'
;MQRTKKITAFVLAIALCVGMLPTLGVNAKAADTGKHLDVLFTHDTHSHLNSFSTIVDGKQEEVGGFARLKTLIDEQKEKNPDTLYLDGGDFSMGTLIQTVYETEAAELRMLGYLGCDVTTWGNHEFDYRSSGLANMLNTAKASGENVPSLVVCNVDWSAMGKAGLTEGQQQIKDAFENYGVKDYVVVQKGDVKIAVFGVFGKDSLDCAPTCELLFEDPIEASKKTVEEIKKNEDVDMIACVSHSGTVEDEDKSEDEILAKNVPDIDLIISGHTHTQLDEPIRHGDTYIVSCGEYGRNLGTISMTQKDDGRWDVDTYELIPVTDEIKADAATQERIDKLMETVDTNYLSHFGYTKDQILAENDIEFSSVDDMYNKHEELNLGDIMSDAYVYAVENSEYYDGDPVDVAVVPSGTVRDTYTKGDVTVEQVYNSFSLGIGKDGLAGYPLISAYLTGKELKLVAEIDASVSDFMTIARLYCSGLNFTYNPHRMILNKVTDCYLMKAQGEGNREEIEDDKLYHVVTDLYTGQMLGAVMDTSYGLLSITPKDKDGNPIENLEDQAIMEGNQELKAWAAIARYMESFDDTDGDGIANVSEYYNEKHDRKVVEDSWNMIDLVKHPNKFSTIIAGIFVLVIVLIILLILLIRRIVRKIKTN
;
A
#
# COMPACT_ATOMS: atom_id res chain seq x y z
N MET A 1 -50.08 -45.89 34.58
CA MET A 1 -49.66 -46.86 33.51
C MET A 1 -49.13 -46.24 32.23
N GLN A 2 -49.35 -44.95 31.92
CA GLN A 2 -48.82 -44.34 30.67
C GLN A 2 -47.44 -43.69 30.84
N ARG A 3 -46.96 -43.37 32.03
CA ARG A 3 -45.63 -42.79 32.28
C ARG A 3 -44.52 -43.82 32.26
N THR A 4 -44.79 -45.04 32.70
CA THR A 4 -43.78 -46.14 32.72
C THR A 4 -43.48 -46.68 31.34
N LYS A 5 -44.47 -46.65 30.40
CA LYS A 5 -44.22 -47.07 29.01
C LYS A 5 -43.35 -46.12 28.17
N LYS A 6 -43.32 -44.81 28.51
CA LYS A 6 -42.46 -43.83 27.83
C LYS A 6 -41.00 -43.90 28.31
N ILE A 7 -40.77 -44.25 29.56
CA ILE A 7 -39.42 -44.40 30.08
C ILE A 7 -38.75 -45.67 29.56
N THR A 8 -39.52 -46.78 29.43
CA THR A 8 -39.00 -48.02 28.86
C THR A 8 -38.71 -47.92 27.38
N ALA A 9 -39.49 -47.17 26.61
CA ALA A 9 -39.23 -46.89 25.19
C ALA A 9 -38.00 -45.99 24.99
N PHE A 10 -37.73 -45.06 25.91
CA PHE A 10 -36.56 -44.16 25.85
C PHE A 10 -35.28 -44.90 26.21
N VAL A 11 -35.32 -45.81 27.17
CA VAL A 11 -34.15 -46.62 27.57
C VAL A 11 -33.86 -47.69 26.50
N LEU A 12 -34.85 -48.24 25.81
CA LEU A 12 -34.62 -49.17 24.69
C LEU A 12 -34.06 -48.44 23.44
N ALA A 13 -34.46 -47.17 23.20
CA ALA A 13 -33.91 -46.38 22.11
C ALA A 13 -32.44 -46.01 22.33
N ILE A 14 -32.02 -45.74 23.60
CA ILE A 14 -30.61 -45.49 23.94
C ILE A 14 -29.79 -46.78 23.86
N ALA A 15 -30.33 -47.91 24.25
CA ALA A 15 -29.63 -49.22 24.16
C ALA A 15 -29.47 -49.70 22.69
N LEU A 16 -30.40 -49.33 21.78
CA LEU A 16 -30.26 -49.59 20.34
C LEU A 16 -29.30 -48.64 19.63
N CYS A 17 -29.13 -47.41 20.14
CA CYS A 17 -28.14 -46.45 19.61
C CYS A 17 -26.69 -46.78 20.06
N VAL A 18 -26.48 -47.46 21.17
CA VAL A 18 -25.16 -47.89 21.64
C VAL A 18 -24.70 -49.18 20.96
N GLY A 19 -25.61 -49.96 20.36
CA GLY A 19 -25.29 -51.22 19.67
C GLY A 19 -25.01 -51.09 18.15
N MET A 20 -25.13 -49.90 17.58
CA MET A 20 -24.76 -49.56 16.20
C MET A 20 -23.74 -48.46 16.13
N LEU A 21 -22.67 -48.58 16.93
CA LEU A 21 -21.41 -47.94 16.55
C LEU A 21 -20.87 -48.78 15.39
N PRO A 22 -20.85 -48.22 14.13
CA PRO A 22 -19.97 -48.79 13.16
C PRO A 22 -18.58 -48.80 13.83
N THR A 23 -17.86 -49.90 13.84
CA THR A 23 -16.44 -49.87 13.92
C THR A 23 -16.01 -48.92 12.80
N LEU A 24 -15.80 -47.64 13.13
CA LEU A 24 -14.92 -46.81 12.37
C LEU A 24 -13.60 -47.57 12.38
N GLY A 25 -13.42 -48.40 11.34
CA GLY A 25 -12.10 -48.76 10.94
C GLY A 25 -11.38 -47.41 10.86
N VAL A 26 -10.47 -47.19 11.77
CA VAL A 26 -9.40 -46.27 11.55
C VAL A 26 -8.74 -46.85 10.30
N ASN A 27 -9.15 -46.41 9.12
CA ASN A 27 -8.27 -46.41 8.00
C ASN A 27 -7.10 -45.57 8.51
N ALA A 28 -6.10 -46.22 9.07
CA ALA A 28 -4.77 -45.66 9.07
C ALA A 28 -4.55 -45.31 7.58
N LYS A 29 -4.68 -44.04 7.22
CA LYS A 29 -4.10 -43.56 5.98
C LYS A 29 -2.73 -44.23 5.94
N ALA A 30 -2.45 -45.01 4.92
CA ALA A 30 -1.10 -45.46 4.68
C ALA A 30 -0.23 -44.22 4.89
N ALA A 31 0.80 -44.35 5.72
CA ALA A 31 1.73 -43.27 5.91
C ALA A 31 2.12 -42.82 4.50
N ASP A 32 1.77 -41.62 4.15
CA ASP A 32 2.21 -41.02 2.90
C ASP A 32 3.73 -41.00 3.04
N THR A 33 4.43 -41.79 2.23
CA THR A 33 5.89 -41.92 2.29
C THR A 33 6.58 -40.79 1.53
N GLY A 34 5.79 -39.81 1.06
CA GLY A 34 6.26 -38.61 0.40
C GLY A 34 7.01 -37.67 1.33
N LYS A 35 7.88 -36.84 0.76
CA LYS A 35 8.55 -35.76 1.49
C LYS A 35 7.50 -34.77 2.00
N HIS A 36 7.72 -34.21 3.17
CA HIS A 36 6.82 -33.27 3.83
C HIS A 36 7.58 -31.99 4.13
N LEU A 37 6.91 -30.83 3.89
CA LEU A 37 7.45 -29.49 4.14
C LEU A 37 6.41 -28.61 4.79
N ASP A 38 6.78 -27.99 5.90
CA ASP A 38 6.05 -26.89 6.50
C ASP A 38 6.69 -25.57 6.09
N VAL A 39 5.90 -24.63 5.64
CA VAL A 39 6.33 -23.28 5.26
C VAL A 39 5.58 -22.24 6.09
N LEU A 40 6.32 -21.33 6.72
CA LEU A 40 5.82 -20.08 7.28
C LEU A 40 6.05 -18.98 6.26
N PHE A 41 5.16 -18.00 6.21
CA PHE A 41 5.37 -16.87 5.35
C PHE A 41 4.79 -15.58 5.92
N THR A 42 5.47 -14.48 5.58
CA THR A 42 5.06 -13.10 5.76
C THR A 42 5.31 -12.32 4.48
N HIS A 43 4.73 -11.14 4.36
CA HIS A 43 5.03 -10.14 3.35
C HIS A 43 4.42 -8.80 3.79
N ASP A 44 4.83 -7.71 3.17
CA ASP A 44 4.24 -6.38 3.39
C ASP A 44 4.17 -6.02 4.88
N THR A 45 5.27 -6.28 5.62
CA THR A 45 5.31 -5.98 7.06
C THR A 45 5.53 -4.50 7.35
N HIS A 46 6.03 -3.73 6.36
CA HIS A 46 6.07 -2.27 6.37
C HIS A 46 6.55 -1.65 7.68
N SER A 47 7.71 -2.10 8.16
CA SER A 47 8.32 -1.62 9.42
C SER A 47 7.46 -1.78 10.68
N HIS A 48 6.34 -2.53 10.66
CA HIS A 48 5.49 -2.75 11.83
C HIS A 48 6.13 -3.73 12.82
N LEU A 49 7.31 -3.34 13.36
CA LEU A 49 8.00 -4.14 14.37
C LEU A 49 7.28 -4.11 15.71
N ASN A 50 6.69 -2.97 16.10
CA ASN A 50 5.77 -2.87 17.23
C ASN A 50 4.37 -3.34 16.84
N SER A 51 3.58 -3.78 17.84
CA SER A 51 2.14 -3.92 17.69
C SER A 51 1.48 -2.53 17.56
N PHE A 52 0.31 -2.49 16.93
CA PHE A 52 -0.42 -1.25 16.71
C PHE A 52 -1.93 -1.44 16.89
N SER A 53 -2.63 -0.36 17.25
CA SER A 53 -4.08 -0.36 17.35
C SER A 53 -4.73 -0.04 16.00
N THR A 54 -5.69 -0.86 15.61
CA THR A 54 -6.49 -0.65 14.38
C THR A 54 -7.93 -1.09 14.57
N ILE A 55 -8.78 -0.83 13.60
CA ILE A 55 -10.18 -1.26 13.63
C ILE A 55 -10.33 -2.56 12.85
N VAL A 56 -10.66 -3.64 13.56
CA VAL A 56 -10.98 -4.96 13.01
C VAL A 56 -12.46 -5.25 13.26
N ASP A 57 -13.25 -5.49 12.21
CA ASP A 57 -14.70 -5.75 12.32
C ASP A 57 -15.47 -4.71 13.16
N GLY A 58 -15.07 -3.44 13.07
CA GLY A 58 -15.68 -2.31 13.78
C GLY A 58 -15.33 -2.24 15.27
N LYS A 59 -14.26 -2.91 15.70
CA LYS A 59 -13.71 -2.83 17.06
C LYS A 59 -12.25 -2.44 17.00
N GLN A 60 -11.85 -1.62 17.97
CA GLN A 60 -10.43 -1.33 18.18
C GLN A 60 -9.75 -2.56 18.76
N GLU A 61 -8.72 -3.05 18.09
CA GLU A 61 -7.91 -4.20 18.51
C GLU A 61 -6.43 -3.86 18.36
N GLU A 62 -5.59 -4.45 19.21
CA GLU A 62 -4.15 -4.37 19.10
C GLU A 62 -3.62 -5.61 18.37
N VAL A 63 -2.99 -5.40 17.22
CA VAL A 63 -2.58 -6.47 16.30
C VAL A 63 -1.10 -6.36 15.93
N GLY A 64 -0.56 -7.41 15.32
CA GLY A 64 0.78 -7.42 14.77
C GLY A 64 1.88 -7.41 15.83
N GLY A 65 3.06 -6.98 15.39
CA GLY A 65 4.27 -6.87 16.19
C GLY A 65 5.18 -8.10 16.13
N PHE A 66 6.46 -7.87 15.85
CA PHE A 66 7.46 -8.93 15.68
C PHE A 66 7.71 -9.74 16.95
N ALA A 67 7.48 -9.14 18.13
CA ALA A 67 7.59 -9.88 19.40
C ALA A 67 6.51 -10.96 19.55
N ARG A 68 5.31 -10.74 19.02
CA ARG A 68 4.25 -11.76 18.95
C ARG A 68 4.46 -12.74 17.81
N LEU A 69 4.86 -12.24 16.62
CA LEU A 69 5.26 -13.10 15.50
C LEU A 69 6.36 -14.09 15.91
N LYS A 70 7.37 -13.63 16.67
CA LYS A 70 8.45 -14.50 17.18
C LYS A 70 7.91 -15.66 18.00
N THR A 71 6.97 -15.40 18.89
CA THR A 71 6.32 -16.44 19.69
C THR A 71 5.65 -17.49 18.81
N LEU A 72 4.84 -17.05 17.83
CA LEU A 72 4.15 -17.95 16.90
C LEU A 72 5.12 -18.75 16.03
N ILE A 73 6.15 -18.09 15.49
CA ILE A 73 7.19 -18.74 14.68
C ILE A 73 7.92 -19.81 15.50
N ASP A 74 8.28 -19.50 16.75
CA ASP A 74 8.95 -20.46 17.62
C ASP A 74 8.06 -21.66 17.95
N GLU A 75 6.77 -21.43 18.22
CA GLU A 75 5.79 -22.51 18.44
C GLU A 75 5.65 -23.44 17.21
N GLN A 76 5.71 -22.91 15.99
CA GLN A 76 5.69 -23.72 14.78
C GLN A 76 7.02 -24.49 14.61
N LYS A 77 8.17 -23.82 14.83
CA LYS A 77 9.49 -24.45 14.74
C LYS A 77 9.74 -25.45 15.86
N GLU A 78 9.09 -25.34 17.02
CA GLU A 78 9.09 -26.41 18.05
C GLU A 78 8.37 -27.67 17.59
N LYS A 79 7.28 -27.52 16.80
CA LYS A 79 6.56 -28.68 16.20
C LYS A 79 7.39 -29.33 15.09
N ASN A 80 8.01 -28.53 14.23
CA ASN A 80 8.89 -28.99 13.16
C ASN A 80 10.11 -28.04 13.01
N PRO A 81 11.32 -28.44 13.50
CA PRO A 81 12.52 -27.61 13.38
C PRO A 81 12.97 -27.36 11.94
N ASP A 82 12.54 -28.19 10.99
CA ASP A 82 12.89 -28.08 9.58
C ASP A 82 11.90 -27.19 8.79
N THR A 83 11.05 -26.42 9.48
CA THR A 83 10.14 -25.47 8.85
C THR A 83 10.90 -24.39 8.06
N LEU A 84 10.48 -24.15 6.82
CA LEU A 84 10.98 -23.08 5.96
C LEU A 84 10.23 -21.77 6.29
N TYR A 85 10.95 -20.65 6.40
CA TYR A 85 10.30 -19.33 6.56
C TYR A 85 10.68 -18.43 5.39
N LEU A 86 9.67 -17.99 4.63
CA LEU A 86 9.78 -17.12 3.45
C LEU A 86 9.11 -15.77 3.70
N ASP A 87 9.63 -14.73 3.04
CA ASP A 87 9.04 -13.40 3.09
C ASP A 87 8.92 -12.80 1.68
N GLY A 88 7.78 -12.17 1.36
CA GLY A 88 7.42 -11.69 0.04
C GLY A 88 7.81 -10.23 -0.26
N GLY A 89 8.67 -9.60 0.57
CA GLY A 89 9.13 -8.22 0.36
C GLY A 89 8.22 -7.17 1.00
N ASP A 90 8.51 -5.89 0.74
CA ASP A 90 7.92 -4.73 1.42
C ASP A 90 8.00 -4.88 2.95
N PHE A 91 9.19 -5.26 3.42
CA PHE A 91 9.42 -5.38 4.85
C PHE A 91 9.67 -4.02 5.51
N SER A 92 9.98 -2.99 4.75
CA SER A 92 10.28 -1.63 5.23
C SER A 92 9.19 -0.61 4.86
N MET A 93 9.30 0.60 5.39
CA MET A 93 8.47 1.78 5.12
C MET A 93 7.01 1.66 5.56
N GLY A 94 6.68 2.30 6.67
CA GLY A 94 5.34 2.36 7.24
C GLY A 94 5.30 2.94 8.64
N THR A 95 6.37 2.78 9.44
CA THR A 95 6.42 3.26 10.81
C THR A 95 7.72 4.01 11.14
N LEU A 96 7.82 4.57 12.33
CA LEU A 96 9.01 5.29 12.80
C LEU A 96 10.32 4.50 12.68
N ILE A 97 10.27 3.17 12.73
CA ILE A 97 11.46 2.31 12.58
C ILE A 97 12.16 2.55 11.23
N GLN A 98 11.43 2.84 10.16
CA GLN A 98 12.03 3.12 8.85
C GLN A 98 13.05 4.27 8.86
N THR A 99 12.96 5.18 9.83
CA THR A 99 13.88 6.32 9.92
C THR A 99 15.31 5.92 10.22
N VAL A 100 15.52 4.67 10.66
CA VAL A 100 16.84 4.04 10.85
C VAL A 100 17.13 2.92 9.84
N TYR A 101 16.35 2.84 8.75
CA TYR A 101 16.49 1.86 7.67
C TYR A 101 17.92 1.78 7.13
N GLU A 102 18.50 2.91 6.74
CA GLU A 102 19.85 2.96 6.17
C GLU A 102 20.95 2.67 7.19
N THR A 103 20.79 3.17 8.43
CA THR A 103 21.85 3.16 9.44
C THR A 103 21.85 1.93 10.32
N GLU A 104 20.68 1.31 10.52
CA GLU A 104 20.52 0.12 11.36
C GLU A 104 20.07 -1.12 10.58
N ALA A 105 19.54 -0.96 9.35
CA ALA A 105 18.89 -2.03 8.59
C ALA A 105 17.90 -2.83 9.46
N ALA A 106 17.08 -2.08 10.21
CA ALA A 106 16.33 -2.59 11.35
C ALA A 106 15.43 -3.76 10.93
N GLU A 107 14.66 -3.59 9.86
CA GLU A 107 13.67 -4.54 9.37
C GLU A 107 14.32 -5.84 8.88
N LEU A 108 15.31 -5.73 8.01
CA LEU A 108 15.99 -6.90 7.43
C LEU A 108 16.75 -7.72 8.51
N ARG A 109 17.38 -7.04 9.49
CA ARG A 109 18.03 -7.68 10.64
C ARG A 109 16.99 -8.35 11.55
N MET A 110 15.83 -7.73 11.74
CA MET A 110 14.75 -8.33 12.54
C MET A 110 14.12 -9.53 11.85
N LEU A 111 13.91 -9.52 10.52
CA LEU A 111 13.50 -10.71 9.77
C LEU A 111 14.49 -11.86 9.96
N GLY A 112 15.79 -11.59 9.88
CA GLY A 112 16.84 -12.58 10.16
C GLY A 112 16.81 -13.08 11.61
N TYR A 113 16.51 -12.20 12.58
CA TYR A 113 16.36 -12.58 13.99
C TYR A 113 15.11 -13.46 14.24
N LEU A 114 14.01 -13.21 13.52
CA LEU A 114 12.84 -14.10 13.53
C LEU A 114 13.15 -15.46 12.89
N GLY A 115 14.24 -15.56 12.13
CA GLY A 115 14.69 -16.79 11.46
C GLY A 115 14.08 -16.95 10.08
N CYS A 116 13.83 -15.87 9.36
CA CYS A 116 13.50 -15.88 7.94
C CYS A 116 14.69 -16.44 7.14
N ASP A 117 14.42 -17.38 6.24
CA ASP A 117 15.43 -18.04 5.42
C ASP A 117 15.70 -17.26 4.12
N VAL A 118 14.62 -16.83 3.45
CA VAL A 118 14.69 -16.13 2.15
C VAL A 118 13.63 -15.04 2.07
N THR A 119 14.03 -13.88 1.57
CA THR A 119 13.14 -12.76 1.25
C THR A 119 13.44 -12.21 -0.15
N THR A 120 12.58 -11.37 -0.66
CA THR A 120 12.81 -10.48 -1.80
C THR A 120 12.67 -9.03 -1.32
N TRP A 121 12.75 -8.07 -2.22
CA TRP A 121 12.32 -6.70 -1.91
C TRP A 121 11.01 -6.38 -2.61
N GLY A 122 10.31 -5.33 -2.12
CA GLY A 122 9.19 -4.73 -2.80
C GLY A 122 9.50 -3.31 -3.29
N ASN A 123 8.46 -2.56 -3.62
CA ASN A 123 8.60 -1.19 -4.12
C ASN A 123 9.05 -0.22 -3.02
N HIS A 124 8.68 -0.45 -1.79
CA HIS A 124 9.00 0.45 -0.68
C HIS A 124 10.46 0.37 -0.23
N GLU A 125 11.20 -0.69 -0.53
CA GLU A 125 12.64 -0.72 -0.32
C GLU A 125 13.37 0.35 -1.15
N PHE A 126 12.73 0.93 -2.16
CA PHE A 126 13.26 2.03 -2.98
C PHE A 126 12.83 3.42 -2.51
N ASP A 127 12.01 3.59 -1.47
CA ASP A 127 11.52 4.89 -1.01
C ASP A 127 12.66 5.84 -0.63
N TYR A 128 13.77 5.31 -0.13
CA TYR A 128 15.00 6.06 0.14
C TYR A 128 15.99 5.99 -1.02
N ARG A 129 15.48 5.77 -2.24
CA ARG A 129 16.24 5.71 -3.50
C ARG A 129 17.19 4.51 -3.56
N SER A 130 17.87 4.37 -4.67
CA SER A 130 18.88 3.31 -4.85
C SER A 130 20.01 3.40 -3.83
N SER A 131 20.41 4.61 -3.40
CA SER A 131 21.43 4.81 -2.38
C SER A 131 20.99 4.31 -1.01
N GLY A 132 19.72 4.54 -0.62
CA GLY A 132 19.19 4.08 0.65
C GLY A 132 19.15 2.56 0.74
N LEU A 133 18.63 1.88 -0.30
CA LEU A 133 18.66 0.41 -0.38
C LEU A 133 20.10 -0.12 -0.32
N ALA A 134 21.05 0.51 -1.02
CA ALA A 134 22.45 0.12 -0.98
C ALA A 134 23.06 0.27 0.44
N ASN A 135 22.76 1.37 1.13
CA ASN A 135 23.20 1.61 2.50
C ASN A 135 22.63 0.58 3.47
N MET A 136 21.33 0.30 3.37
CA MET A 136 20.65 -0.71 4.19
C MET A 136 21.28 -2.10 4.02
N LEU A 137 21.48 -2.56 2.79
CA LEU A 137 22.10 -3.87 2.52
C LEU A 137 23.53 -3.95 3.07
N ASN A 138 24.32 -2.90 2.89
CA ASN A 138 25.67 -2.83 3.42
C ASN A 138 25.69 -2.84 4.96
N THR A 139 24.77 -2.10 5.59
CA THR A 139 24.59 -2.07 7.04
C THR A 139 24.18 -3.44 7.59
N ALA A 140 23.19 -4.08 6.98
CA ALA A 140 22.75 -5.42 7.34
C ALA A 140 23.92 -6.42 7.27
N LYS A 141 24.69 -6.39 6.19
CA LYS A 141 25.88 -7.25 6.02
C LYS A 141 26.97 -6.97 7.05
N ALA A 142 27.24 -5.70 7.33
CA ALA A 142 28.26 -5.27 8.27
C ALA A 142 27.91 -5.60 9.74
N SER A 143 26.61 -5.78 10.07
CA SER A 143 26.16 -6.14 11.41
C SER A 143 26.75 -7.48 11.89
N GLY A 144 27.06 -8.39 10.96
CA GLY A 144 27.50 -9.74 11.26
C GLY A 144 26.40 -10.64 11.88
N GLU A 145 25.18 -10.17 11.92
CA GLU A 145 24.02 -10.93 12.38
C GLU A 145 23.55 -11.91 11.28
N ASN A 146 22.71 -12.85 11.67
CA ASN A 146 22.01 -13.68 10.69
C ASN A 146 20.95 -12.82 9.98
N VAL A 147 21.05 -12.73 8.67
CA VAL A 147 20.10 -12.03 7.81
C VAL A 147 19.59 -12.99 6.72
N PRO A 148 18.35 -12.86 6.23
CA PRO A 148 17.81 -13.76 5.23
C PRO A 148 18.61 -13.68 3.92
N SER A 149 18.59 -14.76 3.13
CA SER A 149 19.03 -14.69 1.74
C SER A 149 18.07 -13.80 0.96
N LEU A 150 18.59 -12.86 0.16
CA LEU A 150 17.78 -11.98 -0.67
C LEU A 150 17.87 -12.44 -2.13
N VAL A 151 16.72 -12.63 -2.77
CA VAL A 151 16.62 -13.14 -4.14
C VAL A 151 15.76 -12.23 -5.02
N VAL A 152 16.19 -12.02 -6.27
CA VAL A 152 15.41 -11.37 -7.33
C VAL A 152 16.02 -11.72 -8.69
N CYS A 153 15.22 -12.23 -9.62
CA CYS A 153 15.74 -12.79 -10.87
C CYS A 153 15.61 -11.86 -12.09
N ASN A 154 14.86 -10.78 -11.99
CA ASN A 154 14.50 -9.98 -13.16
C ASN A 154 15.18 -8.60 -13.27
N VAL A 155 16.26 -8.33 -12.53
CA VAL A 155 17.02 -7.08 -12.72
C VAL A 155 17.83 -7.13 -14.01
N ASP A 156 17.61 -6.18 -14.94
CA ASP A 156 18.30 -6.14 -16.24
C ASP A 156 19.62 -5.37 -16.19
N TRP A 157 20.63 -5.99 -15.55
CA TRP A 157 22.00 -5.48 -15.54
C TRP A 157 22.59 -5.33 -16.94
N SER A 158 22.12 -6.12 -17.91
CA SER A 158 22.60 -6.08 -19.28
C SER A 158 22.14 -4.82 -20.03
N ALA A 159 20.87 -4.43 -19.87
CA ALA A 159 20.37 -3.20 -20.46
C ALA A 159 21.04 -1.97 -19.88
N MET A 160 21.13 -1.89 -18.55
CA MET A 160 21.80 -0.80 -17.83
C MET A 160 23.27 -0.69 -18.22
N GLY A 161 24.00 -1.80 -18.28
CA GLY A 161 25.41 -1.83 -18.64
C GLY A 161 25.72 -1.35 -20.06
N LYS A 162 24.80 -1.49 -21.01
CA LYS A 162 24.95 -0.97 -22.40
C LYS A 162 24.94 0.55 -22.46
N ALA A 163 24.17 1.20 -21.57
CA ALA A 163 24.08 2.66 -21.49
C ALA A 163 25.20 3.26 -20.62
N GLY A 164 25.85 2.44 -19.79
CA GLY A 164 26.73 2.85 -18.68
C GLY A 164 25.88 3.09 -17.42
N LEU A 165 26.30 2.49 -16.30
CA LEU A 165 25.58 2.63 -15.04
C LEU A 165 25.62 4.07 -14.53
N THR A 166 24.50 4.54 -13.96
CA THR A 166 24.47 5.75 -13.15
C THR A 166 25.22 5.51 -11.83
N GLU A 167 25.50 6.57 -11.06
CA GLU A 167 26.13 6.44 -9.75
C GLU A 167 25.25 5.58 -8.80
N GLY A 168 23.93 5.82 -8.75
CA GLY A 168 23.00 5.04 -7.95
C GLY A 168 22.92 3.57 -8.38
N GLN A 169 22.86 3.30 -9.70
CA GLN A 169 22.90 1.94 -10.22
C GLN A 169 24.20 1.21 -9.88
N GLN A 170 25.34 1.91 -9.87
CA GLN A 170 26.62 1.31 -9.47
C GLN A 170 26.65 1.01 -7.98
N GLN A 171 26.20 1.94 -7.13
CA GLN A 171 26.13 1.75 -5.68
C GLN A 171 25.29 0.54 -5.31
N ILE A 172 24.09 0.40 -5.91
CA ILE A 172 23.20 -0.72 -5.60
C ILE A 172 23.77 -2.05 -6.12
N LYS A 173 24.45 -2.04 -7.27
CA LYS A 173 25.12 -3.22 -7.79
C LYS A 173 26.23 -3.70 -6.86
N ASP A 174 27.08 -2.78 -6.39
CA ASP A 174 28.16 -3.09 -5.45
C ASP A 174 27.60 -3.63 -4.12
N ALA A 175 26.47 -3.05 -3.65
CA ALA A 175 25.77 -3.52 -2.46
C ALA A 175 25.18 -4.93 -2.63
N PHE A 176 24.60 -5.24 -3.80
CA PHE A 176 24.09 -6.58 -4.12
C PHE A 176 25.20 -7.62 -4.11
N GLU A 177 26.35 -7.31 -4.72
CA GLU A 177 27.51 -8.19 -4.72
C GLU A 177 28.04 -8.39 -3.29
N ASN A 178 28.11 -7.32 -2.48
CA ASN A 178 28.58 -7.38 -1.08
C ASN A 178 27.62 -8.17 -0.18
N TYR A 179 26.31 -7.96 -0.28
CA TYR A 179 25.28 -8.68 0.49
C TYR A 179 25.21 -10.15 0.05
N GLY A 180 25.31 -10.39 -1.24
CA GLY A 180 25.21 -11.71 -1.87
C GLY A 180 23.81 -11.97 -2.44
N VAL A 181 23.15 -10.92 -2.99
CA VAL A 181 21.86 -11.04 -3.71
C VAL A 181 22.03 -11.97 -4.92
N LYS A 182 21.04 -12.83 -5.17
CA LYS A 182 21.05 -13.81 -6.26
C LYS A 182 19.72 -13.88 -6.98
N ASP A 183 19.72 -14.49 -8.16
CA ASP A 183 18.48 -14.82 -8.86
C ASP A 183 17.68 -15.87 -8.10
N TYR A 184 18.36 -16.88 -7.54
CA TYR A 184 17.79 -17.91 -6.68
C TYR A 184 18.81 -18.45 -5.66
N VAL A 185 18.30 -19.08 -4.61
CA VAL A 185 19.09 -19.85 -3.63
C VAL A 185 18.50 -21.25 -3.46
N VAL A 186 19.33 -22.19 -2.98
CA VAL A 186 18.87 -23.53 -2.62
C VAL A 186 18.97 -23.71 -1.12
N VAL A 187 17.85 -24.06 -0.49
CA VAL A 187 17.72 -24.29 0.96
C VAL A 187 17.41 -25.74 1.21
N GLN A 188 18.02 -26.33 2.24
CA GLN A 188 17.75 -27.69 2.71
C GLN A 188 16.92 -27.62 4.01
N LYS A 189 15.77 -28.28 4.04
CA LYS A 189 14.92 -28.45 5.23
C LYS A 189 14.59 -29.91 5.39
N GLY A 190 15.15 -30.53 6.46
CA GLY A 190 15.06 -31.97 6.62
C GLY A 190 15.60 -32.74 5.41
N ASP A 191 14.76 -33.53 4.77
CA ASP A 191 15.07 -34.28 3.54
C ASP A 191 14.57 -33.57 2.25
N VAL A 192 14.00 -32.35 2.36
CA VAL A 192 13.51 -31.58 1.22
C VAL A 192 14.55 -30.53 0.80
N LYS A 193 14.87 -30.52 -0.49
CA LYS A 193 15.75 -29.51 -1.12
C LYS A 193 14.92 -28.56 -1.95
N ILE A 194 14.89 -27.27 -1.59
CA ILE A 194 14.02 -26.26 -2.16
C ILE A 194 14.86 -25.22 -2.89
N ALA A 195 14.58 -24.95 -4.16
CA ALA A 195 15.05 -23.73 -4.82
C ALA A 195 14.04 -22.61 -4.59
N VAL A 196 14.52 -21.47 -4.12
CA VAL A 196 13.70 -20.27 -3.92
C VAL A 196 14.26 -19.16 -4.80
N PHE A 197 13.46 -18.61 -5.68
CA PHE A 197 13.79 -17.45 -6.49
C PHE A 197 12.85 -16.29 -6.18
N GLY A 198 13.26 -15.06 -6.52
CA GLY A 198 12.46 -13.86 -6.30
C GLY A 198 12.06 -13.19 -7.61
N VAL A 199 10.92 -12.50 -7.62
CA VAL A 199 10.45 -11.71 -8.76
C VAL A 199 9.85 -10.39 -8.31
N PHE A 200 10.13 -9.31 -9.05
CA PHE A 200 9.58 -7.97 -8.85
C PHE A 200 8.58 -7.64 -9.96
N GLY A 201 7.35 -7.31 -9.59
CA GLY A 201 6.22 -7.11 -10.49
C GLY A 201 6.30 -5.82 -11.30
N LYS A 202 5.44 -5.70 -12.31
CA LYS A 202 5.31 -4.49 -13.11
C LYS A 202 4.58 -3.39 -12.35
N ASP A 203 3.47 -3.75 -11.69
CA ASP A 203 2.72 -2.81 -10.86
C ASP A 203 3.58 -2.30 -9.69
N SER A 204 4.38 -3.19 -9.09
CA SER A 204 5.36 -2.80 -8.07
C SER A 204 6.39 -1.80 -8.59
N LEU A 205 6.87 -1.99 -9.82
CA LEU A 205 7.79 -1.03 -10.44
C LEU A 205 7.11 0.33 -10.71
N ASP A 206 5.86 0.32 -11.14
CA ASP A 206 5.07 1.54 -11.35
C ASP A 206 4.83 2.29 -10.03
N CYS A 207 4.79 1.56 -8.90
CA CYS A 207 4.71 2.09 -7.54
C CYS A 207 6.07 2.52 -6.93
N ALA A 208 7.19 2.33 -7.64
CA ALA A 208 8.55 2.68 -7.20
C ALA A 208 9.18 3.82 -8.04
N PRO A 209 8.66 5.07 -7.98
CA PRO A 209 9.10 6.16 -8.85
C PRO A 209 10.56 6.59 -8.63
N THR A 210 11.15 6.22 -7.51
CA THR A 210 12.56 6.50 -7.16
C THR A 210 13.52 5.37 -7.52
N CYS A 211 13.00 4.26 -8.05
CA CYS A 211 13.81 3.13 -8.49
C CYS A 211 14.57 3.46 -9.78
N GLU A 212 15.90 3.35 -9.72
CA GLU A 212 16.77 3.58 -10.89
C GLU A 212 17.08 2.30 -11.67
N LEU A 213 16.64 1.13 -11.20
CA LEU A 213 16.92 -0.15 -11.85
C LEU A 213 15.98 -0.38 -13.03
N LEU A 214 16.49 -1.12 -14.02
CA LEU A 214 15.67 -1.65 -15.10
C LEU A 214 15.40 -3.14 -14.85
N PHE A 215 14.22 -3.60 -15.22
CA PHE A 215 13.81 -4.98 -15.04
C PHE A 215 13.47 -5.66 -16.36
N GLU A 216 13.80 -6.96 -16.46
CA GLU A 216 13.29 -7.86 -17.51
C GLU A 216 11.80 -8.15 -17.23
N ASP A 217 11.07 -8.58 -18.26
CA ASP A 217 9.69 -9.05 -18.07
C ASP A 217 9.64 -10.16 -17.01
N PRO A 218 8.80 -10.05 -15.97
CA PRO A 218 8.78 -10.99 -14.84
C PRO A 218 8.57 -12.45 -15.28
N ILE A 219 7.71 -12.68 -16.29
CA ILE A 219 7.39 -14.02 -16.79
C ILE A 219 8.59 -14.63 -17.53
N GLU A 220 9.24 -13.85 -18.39
CA GLU A 220 10.38 -14.35 -19.17
C GLU A 220 11.61 -14.57 -18.29
N ALA A 221 11.86 -13.70 -17.33
CA ALA A 221 12.93 -13.89 -16.34
C ALA A 221 12.69 -15.13 -15.46
N SER A 222 11.45 -15.31 -14.98
CA SER A 222 11.08 -16.48 -14.17
C SER A 222 11.24 -17.80 -14.98
N LYS A 223 10.80 -17.85 -16.24
CA LYS A 223 11.03 -19.02 -17.11
C LYS A 223 12.49 -19.37 -17.21
N LYS A 224 13.33 -18.38 -17.50
CA LYS A 224 14.79 -18.54 -17.61
C LYS A 224 15.40 -19.05 -16.31
N THR A 225 15.01 -18.49 -15.18
CA THR A 225 15.51 -18.90 -13.86
C THR A 225 15.08 -20.30 -13.50
N VAL A 226 13.82 -20.69 -13.73
CA VAL A 226 13.30 -22.03 -13.50
C VAL A 226 14.00 -23.05 -14.41
N GLU A 227 14.25 -22.73 -15.68
CA GLU A 227 15.04 -23.58 -16.59
C GLU A 227 16.48 -23.76 -16.08
N GLU A 228 17.09 -22.70 -15.56
CA GLU A 228 18.43 -22.76 -14.96
C GLU A 228 18.47 -23.61 -13.71
N ILE A 229 17.50 -23.46 -12.79
CA ILE A 229 17.34 -24.30 -11.61
C ILE A 229 17.23 -25.78 -12.02
N LYS A 230 16.30 -26.12 -12.89
CA LYS A 230 16.08 -27.51 -13.36
C LYS A 230 17.30 -28.12 -14.05
N LYS A 231 18.14 -27.31 -14.67
CA LYS A 231 19.37 -27.76 -15.33
C LYS A 231 20.53 -27.99 -14.38
N ASN A 232 20.66 -27.12 -13.36
CA ASN A 232 21.86 -27.07 -12.52
C ASN A 232 21.66 -27.72 -11.13
N GLU A 233 20.41 -27.80 -10.67
CA GLU A 233 20.05 -28.24 -9.33
C GLU A 233 19.16 -29.46 -9.38
N ASP A 234 19.40 -30.38 -8.41
CA ASP A 234 18.52 -31.52 -8.13
C ASP A 234 17.68 -31.13 -6.90
N VAL A 235 16.51 -30.51 -7.14
CA VAL A 235 15.62 -30.00 -6.09
C VAL A 235 14.28 -30.71 -6.11
N ASP A 236 13.62 -30.74 -4.97
CA ASP A 236 12.31 -31.36 -4.78
C ASP A 236 11.16 -30.36 -4.99
N MET A 237 11.42 -29.08 -4.76
CA MET A 237 10.45 -27.99 -4.86
C MET A 237 11.09 -26.74 -5.47
N ILE A 238 10.32 -26.01 -6.26
CA ILE A 238 10.64 -24.66 -6.73
C ILE A 238 9.61 -23.70 -6.14
N ALA A 239 10.06 -22.82 -5.25
CA ALA A 239 9.23 -21.76 -4.65
C ALA A 239 9.62 -20.38 -5.20
N CYS A 240 8.65 -19.49 -5.29
CA CYS A 240 8.84 -18.08 -5.65
C CYS A 240 8.42 -17.19 -4.48
N VAL A 241 9.27 -16.25 -4.09
CA VAL A 241 8.89 -15.09 -3.29
C VAL A 241 8.65 -13.95 -4.25
N SER A 242 7.39 -13.56 -4.40
CA SER A 242 6.94 -12.61 -5.42
C SER A 242 6.47 -11.32 -4.79
N HIS A 243 6.94 -10.20 -5.37
CA HIS A 243 6.37 -8.90 -5.07
C HIS A 243 5.69 -8.35 -6.33
N SER A 244 4.57 -9.01 -6.71
CA SER A 244 3.79 -8.71 -7.92
C SER A 244 2.29 -8.61 -7.64
N GLY A 245 1.80 -9.44 -6.71
CA GLY A 245 0.46 -9.37 -6.17
C GLY A 245 -0.62 -10.17 -6.89
N THR A 246 -1.74 -10.32 -6.16
CA THR A 246 -2.98 -10.93 -6.62
C THR A 246 -4.13 -9.94 -6.50
N VAL A 247 -5.08 -9.95 -7.47
CA VAL A 247 -6.29 -9.12 -7.46
C VAL A 247 -7.50 -9.95 -7.92
N GLU A 248 -8.74 -9.48 -7.67
CA GLU A 248 -9.96 -10.20 -8.04
C GLU A 248 -10.06 -10.52 -9.55
N ASP A 249 -9.53 -9.66 -10.43
CA ASP A 249 -9.50 -9.87 -11.87
C ASP A 249 -8.30 -10.75 -12.23
N GLU A 250 -8.51 -12.03 -12.38
CA GLU A 250 -7.50 -13.05 -12.71
C GLU A 250 -6.65 -12.70 -13.94
N ASP A 251 -7.19 -11.93 -14.88
CA ASP A 251 -6.46 -11.47 -16.08
C ASP A 251 -5.52 -10.28 -15.80
N LYS A 252 -5.60 -9.68 -14.61
CA LYS A 252 -4.74 -8.60 -14.12
C LYS A 252 -3.87 -9.01 -12.93
N SER A 253 -4.18 -10.13 -12.31
CA SER A 253 -3.48 -10.70 -11.15
C SER A 253 -2.11 -11.21 -11.60
N GLU A 254 -1.03 -10.46 -11.33
CA GLU A 254 0.30 -10.75 -11.88
C GLU A 254 0.83 -12.11 -11.44
N ASP A 255 0.61 -12.52 -10.18
CA ASP A 255 1.04 -13.83 -9.68
C ASP A 255 0.22 -14.98 -10.24
N GLU A 256 -1.07 -14.79 -10.54
CA GLU A 256 -1.87 -15.79 -11.25
C GLU A 256 -1.43 -15.94 -12.72
N ILE A 257 -1.08 -14.82 -13.36
CA ILE A 257 -0.49 -14.83 -14.70
C ILE A 257 0.87 -15.54 -14.68
N LEU A 258 1.70 -15.29 -13.65
CA LEU A 258 2.98 -15.99 -13.45
C LEU A 258 2.76 -17.51 -13.31
N ALA A 259 1.88 -17.95 -12.42
CA ALA A 259 1.57 -19.38 -12.20
C ALA A 259 1.10 -20.09 -13.49
N LYS A 260 0.24 -19.41 -14.29
CA LYS A 260 -0.25 -19.95 -15.57
C LYS A 260 0.84 -20.08 -16.63
N ASN A 261 1.85 -19.19 -16.62
CA ASN A 261 2.89 -19.12 -17.66
C ASN A 261 4.17 -19.87 -17.27
N VAL A 262 4.38 -20.15 -15.98
CA VAL A 262 5.57 -20.87 -15.43
C VAL A 262 5.10 -22.04 -14.54
N PRO A 263 4.48 -23.07 -15.10
CA PRO A 263 3.79 -24.14 -14.35
C PRO A 263 4.74 -25.08 -13.58
N ASP A 264 6.05 -24.90 -13.67
CA ASP A 264 7.05 -25.63 -12.91
C ASP A 264 7.31 -25.01 -11.51
N ILE A 265 6.61 -23.93 -11.15
CA ILE A 265 6.62 -23.36 -9.80
C ILE A 265 5.61 -24.14 -8.95
N ASP A 266 6.02 -24.61 -7.78
CA ASP A 266 5.14 -25.34 -6.86
C ASP A 266 4.39 -24.40 -5.90
N LEU A 267 5.08 -23.34 -5.40
CA LEU A 267 4.56 -22.40 -4.41
C LEU A 267 4.98 -20.96 -4.73
N ILE A 268 4.03 -20.03 -4.66
CA ILE A 268 4.27 -18.58 -4.74
C ILE A 268 3.80 -17.93 -3.43
N ILE A 269 4.70 -17.20 -2.77
CA ILE A 269 4.36 -16.27 -1.69
C ILE A 269 4.13 -14.92 -2.36
N SER A 270 2.90 -14.42 -2.33
CA SER A 270 2.46 -13.23 -3.06
C SER A 270 2.34 -12.03 -2.14
N GLY A 271 3.19 -11.02 -2.32
CA GLY A 271 3.16 -9.71 -1.66
C GLY A 271 2.59 -8.61 -2.53
N HIS A 272 2.79 -7.34 -2.16
CA HIS A 272 2.45 -6.10 -2.87
C HIS A 272 1.00 -5.62 -2.74
N THR A 273 0.03 -6.45 -3.01
CA THR A 273 -1.40 -6.04 -3.05
C THR A 273 -2.10 -6.14 -1.69
N HIS A 274 -1.36 -6.47 -0.63
CA HIS A 274 -1.87 -6.66 0.74
C HIS A 274 -3.04 -7.65 0.82
N THR A 275 -3.16 -8.53 -0.16
CA THR A 275 -4.27 -9.49 -0.24
C THR A 275 -4.17 -10.49 0.91
N GLN A 276 -5.29 -10.77 1.55
CA GLN A 276 -5.45 -11.90 2.46
C GLN A 276 -6.22 -13.00 1.73
N LEU A 277 -5.60 -14.16 1.57
CA LEU A 277 -6.22 -15.32 0.96
C LEU A 277 -6.61 -16.32 2.06
N ASP A 278 -7.90 -16.53 2.27
CA ASP A 278 -8.39 -17.53 3.24
C ASP A 278 -8.15 -18.96 2.77
N GLU A 279 -7.97 -19.17 1.47
CA GLU A 279 -7.59 -20.43 0.83
C GLU A 279 -6.56 -20.16 -0.27
N PRO A 280 -5.58 -21.06 -0.51
CA PRO A 280 -4.62 -20.89 -1.59
C PRO A 280 -5.29 -20.84 -2.96
N ILE A 281 -4.88 -19.88 -3.81
CA ILE A 281 -5.24 -19.91 -5.24
C ILE A 281 -4.41 -21.03 -5.89
N ARG A 282 -5.04 -21.78 -6.82
CA ARG A 282 -4.36 -22.88 -7.51
C ARG A 282 -4.47 -22.76 -9.02
N HIS A 283 -3.33 -22.76 -9.72
CA HIS A 283 -3.25 -22.88 -11.18
C HIS A 283 -2.40 -24.10 -11.55
N GLY A 284 -3.06 -25.13 -12.09
CA GLY A 284 -2.38 -26.41 -12.37
C GLY A 284 -1.85 -27.07 -11.09
N ASP A 285 -0.53 -27.14 -10.96
CA ASP A 285 0.13 -27.68 -9.78
C ASP A 285 0.78 -26.58 -8.90
N THR A 286 0.68 -25.31 -9.30
CA THR A 286 1.17 -24.14 -8.55
C THR A 286 0.13 -23.66 -7.55
N TYR A 287 0.55 -23.42 -6.30
CA TYR A 287 -0.22 -22.78 -5.24
C TYR A 287 0.29 -21.36 -5.01
N ILE A 288 -0.64 -20.41 -4.85
CA ILE A 288 -0.36 -19.01 -4.50
C ILE A 288 -0.96 -18.76 -3.12
N VAL A 289 -0.17 -18.17 -2.21
CA VAL A 289 -0.57 -17.85 -0.84
C VAL A 289 -0.21 -16.41 -0.50
N SER A 290 -1.02 -15.79 0.35
CA SER A 290 -0.85 -14.40 0.77
C SER A 290 -1.51 -14.20 2.14
N CYS A 291 -0.88 -13.43 3.06
CA CYS A 291 -1.31 -13.34 4.45
C CYS A 291 -1.77 -11.94 4.91
N GLY A 292 -1.97 -11.01 3.98
CA GLY A 292 -2.31 -9.62 4.29
C GLY A 292 -1.06 -8.78 4.60
N GLU A 293 -1.22 -7.70 5.35
CA GLU A 293 -0.15 -6.73 5.59
C GLU A 293 0.19 -6.57 7.07
N TYR A 294 1.28 -5.82 7.36
CA TYR A 294 1.68 -5.28 8.68
C TYR A 294 1.94 -6.36 9.74
N GLY A 295 2.18 -7.61 9.32
CA GLY A 295 2.40 -8.70 10.26
C GLY A 295 1.15 -9.04 11.09
N ARG A 296 -0.05 -8.71 10.60
CA ARG A 296 -1.33 -9.02 11.27
C ARG A 296 -1.65 -10.51 11.29
N ASN A 297 -1.06 -11.25 10.35
CA ASN A 297 -1.16 -12.70 10.31
C ASN A 297 0.21 -13.33 10.09
N LEU A 298 0.42 -14.51 10.65
CA LEU A 298 1.46 -15.44 10.22
C LEU A 298 0.82 -16.48 9.31
N GLY A 299 1.24 -16.51 8.05
CA GLY A 299 0.79 -17.54 7.12
C GLY A 299 1.53 -18.87 7.35
N THR A 300 0.79 -19.97 7.30
CA THR A 300 1.32 -21.34 7.42
C THR A 300 0.74 -22.23 6.33
N ILE A 301 1.59 -23.03 5.70
CA ILE A 301 1.17 -24.04 4.73
C ILE A 301 2.01 -25.30 4.92
N SER A 302 1.34 -26.45 5.06
CA SER A 302 1.98 -27.76 5.09
C SER A 302 1.70 -28.50 3.78
N MET A 303 2.72 -29.09 3.19
CA MET A 303 2.65 -29.72 1.89
C MET A 303 3.33 -31.09 1.89
N THR A 304 2.76 -32.06 1.16
CA THR A 304 3.32 -33.37 0.96
C THR A 304 3.56 -33.68 -0.51
N GLN A 305 4.76 -34.15 -0.86
CA GLN A 305 5.11 -34.54 -2.21
C GLN A 305 4.50 -35.91 -2.54
N LYS A 306 3.83 -36.02 -3.68
CA LYS A 306 3.24 -37.26 -4.19
C LYS A 306 4.25 -38.08 -4.99
N ASP A 307 3.89 -39.35 -5.26
CA ASP A 307 4.72 -40.28 -6.02
C ASP A 307 5.10 -39.78 -7.44
N ASP A 308 4.34 -38.84 -8.01
CA ASP A 308 4.62 -38.25 -9.30
C ASP A 308 5.46 -36.95 -9.22
N GLY A 309 5.92 -36.59 -8.03
CA GLY A 309 6.78 -35.46 -7.76
C GLY A 309 6.02 -34.14 -7.49
N ARG A 310 4.70 -34.11 -7.66
CA ARG A 310 3.89 -32.91 -7.39
C ARG A 310 3.67 -32.70 -5.89
N TRP A 311 3.46 -31.49 -5.48
CA TRP A 311 3.12 -31.13 -4.11
C TRP A 311 1.62 -30.92 -3.95
N ASP A 312 1.02 -31.45 -2.88
CA ASP A 312 -0.35 -31.19 -2.47
C ASP A 312 -0.37 -30.53 -1.10
N VAL A 313 -1.30 -29.60 -0.89
CA VAL A 313 -1.51 -28.93 0.39
C VAL A 313 -2.25 -29.85 1.35
N ASP A 314 -1.65 -30.07 2.53
CA ASP A 314 -2.28 -30.81 3.63
C ASP A 314 -3.07 -29.88 4.54
N THR A 315 -2.46 -28.72 4.90
CA THR A 315 -3.08 -27.68 5.72
C THR A 315 -2.65 -26.31 5.25
N TYR A 316 -3.54 -25.35 5.39
CA TYR A 316 -3.29 -23.91 5.20
C TYR A 316 -4.00 -23.14 6.28
N GLU A 317 -3.33 -22.19 6.91
CA GLU A 317 -3.90 -21.38 7.97
C GLU A 317 -3.22 -20.01 8.00
N LEU A 318 -4.01 -18.96 8.20
CA LEU A 318 -3.55 -17.63 8.58
C LEU A 318 -3.77 -17.48 10.09
N ILE A 319 -2.69 -17.42 10.86
CA ILE A 319 -2.74 -17.30 12.31
C ILE A 319 -2.77 -15.81 12.67
N PRO A 320 -3.89 -15.28 13.22
CA PRO A 320 -3.96 -13.87 13.59
C PRO A 320 -2.97 -13.53 14.71
N VAL A 321 -2.26 -12.41 14.56
CA VAL A 321 -1.31 -11.90 15.55
C VAL A 321 -2.02 -10.86 16.40
N THR A 322 -2.60 -11.30 17.52
CA THR A 322 -3.44 -10.49 18.41
C THR A 322 -2.79 -10.29 19.78
N ASP A 323 -3.40 -9.50 20.65
CA ASP A 323 -2.96 -9.27 22.03
C ASP A 323 -3.10 -10.50 22.94
N GLU A 324 -3.82 -11.55 22.49
CA GLU A 324 -3.85 -12.85 23.17
C GLU A 324 -2.51 -13.59 23.07
N ILE A 325 -1.68 -13.26 22.07
CA ILE A 325 -0.36 -13.85 21.90
C ILE A 325 0.64 -13.14 22.81
N LYS A 326 1.29 -13.89 23.66
CA LYS A 326 2.33 -13.35 24.53
C LYS A 326 3.54 -12.89 23.72
N ALA A 327 3.87 -11.60 23.81
CA ALA A 327 5.07 -11.05 23.17
C ALA A 327 6.34 -11.69 23.77
N ASP A 328 7.30 -12.04 22.89
CA ASP A 328 8.64 -12.46 23.30
C ASP A 328 9.43 -11.26 23.84
N ALA A 329 9.85 -11.35 25.10
CA ALA A 329 10.47 -10.23 25.81
C ALA A 329 11.84 -9.83 25.23
N ALA A 330 12.60 -10.78 24.68
CA ALA A 330 13.91 -10.48 24.11
C ALA A 330 13.79 -9.79 22.75
N THR A 331 12.78 -10.16 21.98
CA THR A 331 12.43 -9.48 20.72
C THR A 331 11.97 -8.06 21.01
N GLN A 332 11.09 -7.85 21.99
CA GLN A 332 10.63 -6.52 22.37
C GLN A 332 11.79 -5.63 22.85
N GLU A 333 12.67 -6.13 23.72
CA GLU A 333 13.85 -5.38 24.17
C GLU A 333 14.74 -4.94 22.99
N ARG A 334 14.81 -5.76 21.93
CA ARG A 334 15.57 -5.43 20.72
C ARG A 334 14.88 -4.33 19.92
N ILE A 335 13.56 -4.37 19.79
CA ILE A 335 12.76 -3.32 19.14
C ILE A 335 12.88 -2.01 19.94
N ASP A 336 12.75 -2.05 21.27
CA ASP A 336 12.86 -0.86 22.13
C ASP A 336 14.20 -0.14 21.93
N LYS A 337 15.30 -0.87 21.77
CA LYS A 337 16.63 -0.27 21.49
C LYS A 337 16.70 0.40 20.12
N LEU A 338 16.02 -0.15 19.10
CA LEU A 338 15.91 0.50 17.81
C LEU A 338 15.10 1.80 17.93
N MET A 339 14.01 1.78 18.71
CA MET A 339 13.19 2.97 18.96
C MET A 339 13.94 4.04 19.77
N GLU A 340 14.84 3.68 20.70
CA GLU A 340 15.75 4.63 21.35
C GLU A 340 16.69 5.31 20.33
N THR A 341 17.09 4.57 19.30
CA THR A 341 17.90 5.12 18.20
C THR A 341 17.09 6.07 17.33
N VAL A 342 15.81 5.74 17.06
CA VAL A 342 14.86 6.63 16.37
C VAL A 342 14.69 7.95 17.13
N ASP A 343 14.44 7.91 18.43
CA ASP A 343 14.33 9.12 19.27
C ASP A 343 15.57 10.01 19.15
N THR A 344 16.75 9.39 19.25
CA THR A 344 18.03 10.12 19.27
C THR A 344 18.42 10.67 17.89
N ASN A 345 18.27 9.88 16.85
CA ASN A 345 18.84 10.17 15.53
C ASN A 345 17.82 10.82 14.57
N TYR A 346 16.52 10.72 14.85
CA TYR A 346 15.50 11.27 13.97
C TYR A 346 14.56 12.24 14.69
N LEU A 347 13.78 11.80 15.69
CA LEU A 347 12.74 12.64 16.32
C LEU A 347 13.33 13.86 17.03
N SER A 348 14.55 13.74 17.57
CA SER A 348 15.27 14.87 18.20
C SER A 348 15.45 16.06 17.24
N HIS A 349 15.51 15.86 15.92
CA HIS A 349 15.57 16.94 14.93
C HIS A 349 14.31 17.79 14.89
N PHE A 350 13.18 17.20 15.26
CA PHE A 350 11.86 17.84 15.28
C PHE A 350 11.43 18.26 16.69
N GLY A 351 12.23 17.94 17.71
CA GLY A 351 11.91 18.24 19.11
C GLY A 351 10.90 17.30 19.76
N TYR A 352 10.66 16.14 19.17
CA TYR A 352 9.72 15.12 19.63
C TYR A 352 10.39 13.89 20.23
N THR A 353 9.59 13.08 20.93
CA THR A 353 9.90 11.70 21.33
C THR A 353 8.73 10.78 20.92
N LYS A 354 9.02 9.50 20.68
CA LYS A 354 8.04 8.54 20.12
C LYS A 354 6.77 8.38 20.99
N ASP A 355 6.93 8.41 22.32
CA ASP A 355 5.84 8.21 23.30
C ASP A 355 5.13 9.53 23.67
N GLN A 356 5.51 10.66 23.08
CA GLN A 356 4.89 11.95 23.39
C GLN A 356 3.43 11.93 22.91
N ILE A 357 2.51 12.23 23.84
CA ILE A 357 1.09 12.41 23.52
C ILE A 357 0.92 13.83 22.96
N LEU A 358 0.31 13.94 21.78
CA LEU A 358 0.06 15.20 21.08
C LEU A 358 -1.34 15.73 21.35
N ALA A 359 -2.32 14.82 21.41
CA ALA A 359 -3.71 15.14 21.69
C ALA A 359 -4.46 13.91 22.19
N GLU A 360 -5.60 14.12 22.83
CA GLU A 360 -6.61 13.09 23.11
C GLU A 360 -7.70 13.14 22.04
N ASN A 361 -8.11 11.96 21.58
CA ASN A 361 -9.09 11.82 20.52
C ASN A 361 -10.35 11.08 20.98
N ASP A 362 -11.49 11.75 20.96
CA ASP A 362 -12.81 11.15 21.20
C ASP A 362 -13.60 10.89 19.91
N ILE A 363 -13.03 11.29 18.74
CA ILE A 363 -13.68 11.23 17.43
C ILE A 363 -13.43 9.88 16.78
N GLU A 364 -14.41 9.37 16.06
CA GLU A 364 -14.26 8.24 15.17
C GLU A 364 -13.80 8.74 13.80
N PHE A 365 -12.51 8.59 13.51
CA PHE A 365 -11.96 8.90 12.20
C PHE A 365 -12.25 7.79 11.19
N SER A 366 -12.38 8.19 9.93
CA SER A 366 -12.50 7.24 8.80
C SER A 366 -11.27 6.35 8.72
N SER A 367 -11.46 5.11 8.33
CA SER A 367 -10.34 4.20 8.08
C SER A 367 -9.61 4.54 6.78
N VAL A 368 -8.40 4.03 6.62
CA VAL A 368 -7.67 4.09 5.33
C VAL A 368 -8.45 3.38 4.23
N ASP A 369 -9.06 2.23 4.53
CA ASP A 369 -9.95 1.52 3.60
C ASP A 369 -11.12 2.38 3.13
N ASP A 370 -11.69 3.21 4.01
CA ASP A 370 -12.72 4.16 3.63
C ASP A 370 -12.21 5.19 2.63
N MET A 371 -10.97 5.66 2.77
CA MET A 371 -10.36 6.60 1.82
C MET A 371 -10.18 5.99 0.43
N TYR A 372 -9.95 4.68 0.33
CA TYR A 372 -9.86 3.98 -0.95
C TYR A 372 -11.21 3.54 -1.52
N ASN A 373 -12.21 3.30 -0.67
CA ASN A 373 -13.49 2.72 -1.10
C ASN A 373 -14.64 3.74 -1.17
N LYS A 374 -14.61 4.82 -0.36
CA LYS A 374 -15.65 5.84 -0.33
C LYS A 374 -15.16 7.11 -1.02
N HIS A 375 -15.88 7.54 -2.07
CA HIS A 375 -15.54 8.77 -2.80
C HIS A 375 -16.40 9.92 -2.29
N GLU A 376 -16.17 10.34 -1.06
CA GLU A 376 -16.90 11.41 -0.37
C GLU A 376 -15.96 12.17 0.57
N GLU A 377 -16.47 13.20 1.26
CA GLU A 377 -15.74 13.88 2.34
C GLU A 377 -15.52 12.94 3.50
N LEU A 378 -14.27 12.83 3.96
CA LEU A 378 -13.85 12.00 5.08
C LEU A 378 -12.99 12.82 6.04
N ASN A 379 -13.33 12.75 7.33
CA ASN A 379 -12.71 13.57 8.37
C ASN A 379 -11.19 13.34 8.55
N LEU A 380 -10.69 12.15 8.25
CA LEU A 380 -9.25 11.87 8.28
C LEU A 380 -8.49 12.72 7.25
N GLY A 381 -9.01 12.82 6.03
CA GLY A 381 -8.41 13.69 4.99
C GLY A 381 -8.59 15.18 5.31
N ASP A 382 -9.70 15.54 5.96
CA ASP A 382 -9.99 16.93 6.34
C ASP A 382 -9.00 17.44 7.39
N ILE A 383 -8.75 16.67 8.47
CA ILE A 383 -7.80 17.08 9.51
C ILE A 383 -6.37 17.17 8.96
N MET A 384 -5.96 16.25 8.08
CA MET A 384 -4.63 16.28 7.47
C MET A 384 -4.43 17.47 6.55
N SER A 385 -5.43 17.80 5.71
CA SER A 385 -5.36 18.96 4.83
C SER A 385 -5.40 20.30 5.60
N ASP A 386 -6.17 20.38 6.69
CA ASP A 386 -6.17 21.55 7.57
C ASP A 386 -4.82 21.72 8.29
N ALA A 387 -4.19 20.60 8.67
CA ALA A 387 -2.87 20.61 9.30
C ALA A 387 -1.78 21.24 8.40
N TYR A 388 -1.85 21.03 7.09
CA TYR A 388 -0.91 21.65 6.16
C TYR A 388 -1.03 23.17 6.15
N VAL A 389 -2.26 23.68 6.09
CA VAL A 389 -2.52 25.14 6.18
C VAL A 389 -2.01 25.70 7.50
N TYR A 390 -2.40 25.04 8.61
CA TYR A 390 -2.01 25.48 9.95
C TYR A 390 -0.49 25.56 10.12
N ALA A 391 0.22 24.47 9.74
CA ALA A 391 1.66 24.39 9.96
C ALA A 391 2.43 25.44 9.16
N VAL A 392 2.01 25.75 7.94
CA VAL A 392 2.65 26.77 7.11
C VAL A 392 2.36 28.17 7.66
N GLU A 393 1.11 28.51 7.94
CA GLU A 393 0.72 29.85 8.37
C GLU A 393 1.12 30.20 9.81
N ASN A 394 1.39 29.19 10.67
CA ASN A 394 1.85 29.38 12.04
C ASN A 394 3.36 29.09 12.23
N SER A 395 4.09 28.84 11.15
CA SER A 395 5.54 28.70 11.21
C SER A 395 6.22 30.04 11.52
N GLU A 396 7.31 30.01 12.29
CA GLU A 396 8.16 31.21 12.50
C GLU A 396 8.81 31.70 11.17
N TYR A 397 8.82 30.86 10.16
CA TYR A 397 9.35 31.17 8.81
C TYR A 397 8.27 31.60 7.83
N TYR A 398 7.03 31.77 8.28
CA TYR A 398 5.92 32.23 7.44
C TYR A 398 6.18 33.62 6.85
N ASP A 399 6.12 33.72 5.54
CA ASP A 399 6.42 34.97 4.80
C ASP A 399 5.23 35.94 4.68
N GLY A 400 4.06 35.54 5.21
CA GLY A 400 2.83 36.32 5.18
C GLY A 400 1.99 36.11 3.92
N ASP A 401 2.31 35.12 3.08
CA ASP A 401 1.52 34.75 1.90
C ASP A 401 0.53 33.63 2.27
N PRO A 402 -0.78 33.95 2.39
CA PRO A 402 -1.74 32.98 2.91
C PRO A 402 -1.89 31.78 1.98
N VAL A 403 -2.11 30.62 2.56
CA VAL A 403 -2.41 29.38 1.83
C VAL A 403 -3.88 29.41 1.40
N ASP A 404 -4.14 29.45 0.09
CA ASP A 404 -5.51 29.41 -0.44
C ASP A 404 -6.08 27.98 -0.40
N VAL A 405 -5.26 26.97 -0.69
CA VAL A 405 -5.67 25.57 -0.78
C VAL A 405 -4.55 24.63 -0.28
N ALA A 406 -4.90 23.65 0.54
CA ALA A 406 -4.04 22.50 0.78
C ALA A 406 -4.66 21.23 0.21
N VAL A 407 -3.81 20.29 -0.27
CA VAL A 407 -4.25 19.06 -0.92
C VAL A 407 -3.51 17.86 -0.31
N VAL A 408 -4.27 16.83 0.09
CA VAL A 408 -3.75 15.55 0.59
C VAL A 408 -4.36 14.42 -0.26
N PRO A 409 -3.56 13.58 -0.91
CA PRO A 409 -4.07 12.41 -1.63
C PRO A 409 -4.23 11.20 -0.69
N SER A 410 -5.20 10.34 -0.97
CA SER A 410 -5.38 9.08 -0.23
C SER A 410 -4.13 8.18 -0.26
N GLY A 411 -3.37 8.23 -1.35
CA GLY A 411 -2.19 7.39 -1.55
C GLY A 411 -1.01 7.63 -0.60
N THR A 412 -1.00 8.75 0.14
CA THR A 412 0.03 9.04 1.15
C THR A 412 -0.41 8.70 2.57
N VAL A 413 -1.70 8.47 2.79
CA VAL A 413 -2.25 8.15 4.12
C VAL A 413 -2.11 6.66 4.38
N ARG A 414 -1.47 6.30 5.50
CA ARG A 414 -1.11 4.92 5.83
C ARG A 414 -1.79 4.37 7.07
N ASP A 415 -2.30 5.23 7.94
CA ASP A 415 -2.98 4.85 9.17
C ASP A 415 -4.04 5.89 9.55
N THR A 416 -4.89 5.57 10.52
CA THR A 416 -5.94 6.42 11.07
C THR A 416 -5.72 6.67 12.57
N TYR A 417 -6.48 7.61 13.14
CA TYR A 417 -6.41 7.91 14.56
C TYR A 417 -7.54 7.20 15.31
N THR A 418 -7.15 6.31 16.22
CA THR A 418 -8.10 5.63 17.11
C THR A 418 -8.46 6.51 18.29
N LYS A 419 -9.56 6.18 19.00
CA LYS A 419 -9.94 6.89 20.23
C LYS A 419 -8.93 6.65 21.34
N GLY A 420 -8.65 7.69 22.12
CA GLY A 420 -7.66 7.73 23.18
C GLY A 420 -6.48 8.63 22.81
N ASP A 421 -5.32 8.36 23.39
CA ASP A 421 -4.12 9.15 23.18
C ASP A 421 -3.61 9.06 21.73
N VAL A 422 -3.36 10.20 21.09
CA VAL A 422 -2.69 10.31 19.80
C VAL A 422 -1.23 10.66 20.05
N THR A 423 -0.34 9.71 19.76
CA THR A 423 1.11 9.88 19.99
C THR A 423 1.84 10.36 18.73
N VAL A 424 3.09 10.83 18.91
CA VAL A 424 3.98 11.16 17.78
C VAL A 424 4.18 9.96 16.85
N GLU A 425 4.31 8.74 17.40
CA GLU A 425 4.44 7.51 16.59
C GLU A 425 3.22 7.30 15.70
N GLN A 426 1.99 7.42 16.24
CA GLN A 426 0.77 7.26 15.44
C GLN A 426 0.65 8.32 14.34
N VAL A 427 1.00 9.58 14.65
CA VAL A 427 0.96 10.65 13.64
C VAL A 427 2.03 10.42 12.56
N TYR A 428 3.23 10.01 12.92
CA TYR A 428 4.23 9.63 11.94
C TYR A 428 3.74 8.47 11.06
N ASN A 429 3.24 7.40 11.67
CA ASN A 429 2.77 6.21 10.96
C ASN A 429 1.64 6.53 9.98
N SER A 430 0.77 7.50 10.31
CA SER A 430 -0.31 7.92 9.40
C SER A 430 0.19 8.61 8.12
N PHE A 431 1.44 9.11 8.11
CA PHE A 431 2.02 9.84 6.97
C PHE A 431 3.53 9.60 6.86
N SER A 432 3.94 8.33 6.79
CA SER A 432 5.33 7.87 6.99
C SER A 432 6.20 7.88 5.73
N LEU A 433 5.62 8.08 4.54
CA LEU A 433 6.31 7.80 3.28
C LEU A 433 7.37 8.83 2.87
N GLY A 434 8.34 8.35 2.11
CA GLY A 434 9.30 9.12 1.35
C GLY A 434 10.47 9.70 2.14
N ILE A 435 11.29 10.46 1.44
CA ILE A 435 12.47 11.16 1.96
C ILE A 435 12.62 12.51 1.28
N GLY A 436 13.10 13.51 2.01
CA GLY A 436 13.42 14.83 1.46
C GLY A 436 14.85 14.96 0.94
N LYS A 437 15.18 16.14 0.40
CA LYS A 437 16.57 16.51 0.01
C LYS A 437 17.49 16.68 1.23
N ASP A 438 16.92 16.97 2.39
CA ASP A 438 17.66 17.04 3.66
C ASP A 438 18.14 15.67 4.15
N GLY A 439 17.72 14.57 3.49
CA GLY A 439 18.06 13.20 3.83
C GLY A 439 17.28 12.66 5.03
N LEU A 440 16.26 13.38 5.51
CA LEU A 440 15.40 12.92 6.59
C LEU A 440 14.12 12.30 6.03
N ALA A 441 13.67 11.22 6.68
CA ALA A 441 12.43 10.50 6.34
C ALA A 441 11.20 11.42 6.39
N GLY A 442 10.18 11.06 5.63
CA GLY A 442 8.95 11.82 5.45
C GLY A 442 9.00 12.78 4.27
N TYR A 443 7.93 12.79 3.47
CA TYR A 443 7.81 13.76 2.39
C TYR A 443 7.73 15.19 2.93
N PRO A 444 8.49 16.14 2.35
CA PRO A 444 8.33 17.56 2.69
C PRO A 444 7.02 18.10 2.12
N LEU A 445 6.48 19.11 2.78
CA LEU A 445 5.49 19.99 2.16
C LEU A 445 6.15 20.84 1.09
N ILE A 446 5.46 21.06 -0.02
CA ILE A 446 5.86 21.92 -1.12
C ILE A 446 4.86 23.06 -1.31
N SER A 447 5.35 24.21 -1.75
CA SER A 447 4.58 25.39 -2.08
C SER A 447 4.59 25.63 -3.58
N ALA A 448 3.41 25.79 -4.18
CA ALA A 448 3.27 26.10 -5.60
C ALA A 448 2.06 27.00 -5.82
N TYR A 449 1.96 27.58 -7.03
CA TYR A 449 0.81 28.38 -7.43
C TYR A 449 0.13 27.73 -8.64
N LEU A 450 -1.21 27.67 -8.56
CA LEU A 450 -2.07 27.21 -9.64
C LEU A 450 -2.99 28.34 -10.08
N THR A 451 -3.31 28.40 -11.37
CA THR A 451 -4.39 29.25 -11.84
C THR A 451 -5.73 28.70 -11.37
N GLY A 452 -6.75 29.55 -11.24
CA GLY A 452 -8.08 29.09 -10.84
C GLY A 452 -8.67 28.06 -11.79
N LYS A 453 -8.29 28.10 -13.06
CA LYS A 453 -8.64 27.06 -14.03
C LYS A 453 -7.98 25.71 -13.70
N GLU A 454 -6.74 25.71 -13.23
CA GLU A 454 -6.03 24.50 -12.79
C GLU A 454 -6.59 23.99 -11.45
N LEU A 455 -7.00 24.86 -10.53
CA LEU A 455 -7.72 24.45 -9.31
C LEU A 455 -9.03 23.70 -9.62
N LYS A 456 -9.81 24.20 -10.59
CA LYS A 456 -11.00 23.48 -11.05
C LYS A 456 -10.67 22.12 -11.69
N LEU A 457 -9.48 21.98 -12.28
CA LEU A 457 -8.98 20.68 -12.76
C LEU A 457 -8.57 19.76 -11.61
N VAL A 458 -8.04 20.26 -10.49
CA VAL A 458 -7.77 19.44 -9.28
C VAL A 458 -9.07 18.76 -8.82
N ALA A 459 -10.16 19.52 -8.68
CA ALA A 459 -11.47 18.95 -8.33
C ALA A 459 -11.96 17.92 -9.38
N GLU A 460 -11.73 18.17 -10.67
CA GLU A 460 -12.12 17.25 -11.74
C GLU A 460 -11.24 15.99 -11.80
N ILE A 461 -9.95 16.06 -11.41
CA ILE A 461 -9.06 14.91 -11.24
C ILE A 461 -9.65 14.01 -10.16
N ASP A 462 -9.96 14.55 -8.98
CA ASP A 462 -10.61 13.79 -7.91
C ASP A 462 -11.91 13.14 -8.41
N ALA A 463 -12.80 13.92 -9.02
CA ALA A 463 -14.10 13.43 -9.45
C ALA A 463 -14.05 12.38 -10.58
N SER A 464 -13.04 12.41 -11.46
CA SER A 464 -13.02 11.63 -12.70
C SER A 464 -11.90 10.60 -12.79
N VAL A 465 -10.71 10.85 -12.21
CA VAL A 465 -9.56 9.95 -12.30
C VAL A 465 -9.57 8.95 -11.16
N SER A 466 -10.01 9.34 -9.98
CA SER A 466 -9.99 8.49 -8.79
C SER A 466 -10.89 7.24 -8.88
N ASP A 467 -11.80 7.17 -9.84
CA ASP A 467 -12.55 5.93 -10.12
C ASP A 467 -11.66 4.82 -10.74
N PHE A 468 -10.54 5.21 -11.36
CA PHE A 468 -9.57 4.30 -11.99
C PHE A 468 -8.27 4.18 -11.20
N MET A 469 -7.97 5.19 -10.38
CA MET A 469 -6.78 5.29 -9.55
C MET A 469 -7.18 5.82 -8.18
N THR A 470 -7.55 4.94 -7.27
CA THR A 470 -8.08 5.31 -5.94
C THR A 470 -7.08 6.09 -5.09
N ILE A 471 -5.78 5.86 -5.30
CA ILE A 471 -4.69 6.62 -4.65
C ILE A 471 -4.68 8.11 -5.04
N ALA A 472 -5.39 8.51 -6.11
CA ALA A 472 -5.54 9.89 -6.56
C ALA A 472 -6.83 10.57 -6.03
N ARG A 473 -7.49 9.99 -5.02
CA ARG A 473 -8.56 10.70 -4.31
C ARG A 473 -7.96 11.79 -3.45
N LEU A 474 -8.51 13.00 -3.58
CA LEU A 474 -7.94 14.20 -2.98
C LEU A 474 -8.84 14.71 -1.86
N TYR A 475 -8.24 15.10 -0.75
CA TYR A 475 -8.88 15.81 0.35
C TYR A 475 -8.30 17.21 0.40
N CYS A 476 -9.18 18.22 0.46
CA CYS A 476 -8.75 19.60 0.32
C CYS A 476 -9.18 20.43 1.52
N SER A 477 -8.28 21.28 1.98
CA SER A 477 -8.60 22.46 2.78
C SER A 477 -8.64 23.68 1.86
N GLY A 478 -9.65 24.53 1.99
CA GLY A 478 -9.80 25.75 1.18
C GLY A 478 -10.52 25.56 -0.15
N LEU A 479 -10.50 24.38 -0.77
CA LEU A 479 -11.19 24.06 -2.02
C LEU A 479 -12.40 23.17 -1.76
N ASN A 480 -13.60 23.69 -2.04
CA ASN A 480 -14.86 22.96 -1.90
C ASN A 480 -15.47 22.70 -3.28
N PHE A 481 -16.03 21.51 -3.49
CA PHE A 481 -16.67 21.18 -4.76
C PHE A 481 -17.82 20.19 -4.63
N THR A 482 -18.73 20.27 -5.59
CA THR A 482 -19.83 19.30 -5.77
C THR A 482 -19.62 18.56 -7.08
N TYR A 483 -19.79 17.24 -7.06
CA TYR A 483 -19.71 16.44 -8.27
C TYR A 483 -20.84 15.42 -8.36
N ASN A 484 -21.16 15.00 -9.60
CA ASN A 484 -22.11 13.93 -9.84
C ASN A 484 -21.38 12.76 -10.53
N PRO A 485 -21.29 11.57 -9.90
CA PRO A 485 -20.53 10.43 -10.42
C PRO A 485 -21.06 9.91 -11.77
N HIS A 486 -22.35 10.14 -12.07
CA HIS A 486 -22.99 9.65 -13.30
C HIS A 486 -22.80 10.57 -14.51
N ARG A 487 -22.16 11.70 -14.33
CA ARG A 487 -21.84 12.59 -15.44
C ARG A 487 -20.67 12.04 -16.26
N MET A 488 -20.51 12.62 -17.44
CA MET A 488 -19.41 12.28 -18.33
C MET A 488 -18.06 12.54 -17.64
N ILE A 489 -17.12 11.60 -17.77
CA ILE A 489 -15.74 11.76 -17.32
C ILE A 489 -15.15 13.10 -17.81
N LEU A 490 -14.34 13.76 -16.99
CA LEU A 490 -13.82 15.11 -17.17
C LEU A 490 -14.89 16.22 -17.21
N ASN A 491 -16.10 15.93 -16.75
CA ASN A 491 -17.20 16.87 -16.56
C ASN A 491 -18.13 16.45 -15.41
N LYS A 492 -17.57 15.81 -14.39
CA LYS A 492 -18.33 15.37 -13.21
C LYS A 492 -18.57 16.49 -12.21
N VAL A 493 -17.65 17.44 -12.07
CA VAL A 493 -17.77 18.59 -11.17
C VAL A 493 -18.88 19.51 -11.66
N THR A 494 -19.81 19.88 -10.75
CA THR A 494 -20.96 20.75 -11.03
C THR A 494 -20.83 22.11 -10.37
N ASP A 495 -20.08 22.22 -9.28
CA ASP A 495 -19.77 23.44 -8.54
C ASP A 495 -18.36 23.35 -7.94
N CYS A 496 -17.63 24.48 -7.87
CA CYS A 496 -16.28 24.52 -7.30
C CYS A 496 -15.97 25.94 -6.85
N TYR A 497 -15.59 26.12 -5.57
CA TYR A 497 -15.39 27.42 -4.94
C TYR A 497 -14.36 27.32 -3.80
N LEU A 498 -13.87 28.47 -3.35
CA LEU A 498 -13.00 28.55 -2.18
C LEU A 498 -13.81 28.85 -0.92
N MET A 499 -13.42 28.18 0.17
CA MET A 499 -13.87 28.47 1.53
C MET A 499 -12.73 28.12 2.48
N LYS A 500 -12.35 29.05 3.37
CA LYS A 500 -11.26 28.81 4.31
C LYS A 500 -11.51 27.56 5.17
N ALA A 501 -10.42 26.97 5.63
CA ALA A 501 -10.43 25.86 6.58
C ALA A 501 -11.36 26.15 7.77
N GLN A 502 -11.96 25.11 8.31
CA GLN A 502 -12.89 25.16 9.45
C GLN A 502 -14.13 26.06 9.23
N GLY A 503 -14.49 26.36 7.96
CA GLY A 503 -15.67 27.15 7.65
C GLY A 503 -15.54 28.63 8.02
N GLU A 504 -14.34 29.11 8.32
CA GLU A 504 -14.07 30.52 8.57
C GLU A 504 -14.05 31.29 7.25
N GLY A 505 -15.07 32.04 6.99
CA GLY A 505 -15.15 32.91 5.82
C GLY A 505 -16.39 32.71 4.98
N ASN A 506 -16.49 33.53 3.93
CA ASN A 506 -17.54 33.41 2.94
C ASN A 506 -17.04 32.59 1.75
N ARG A 507 -17.95 31.91 1.06
CA ARG A 507 -17.70 31.33 -0.24
C ARG A 507 -17.14 32.40 -1.20
N GLU A 508 -16.02 32.07 -1.85
CA GLU A 508 -15.37 32.89 -2.88
C GLU A 508 -15.36 32.13 -4.20
N GLU A 509 -15.76 32.81 -5.28
CA GLU A 509 -15.73 32.26 -6.63
C GLU A 509 -14.30 32.21 -7.15
N ILE A 510 -13.92 31.10 -7.80
CA ILE A 510 -12.59 30.93 -8.37
C ILE A 510 -12.48 31.67 -9.71
N GLU A 511 -11.56 32.63 -9.79
CA GLU A 511 -11.23 33.37 -11.01
C GLU A 511 -10.22 32.60 -11.85
N ASP A 512 -10.57 32.26 -13.10
CA ASP A 512 -9.79 31.33 -13.95
C ASP A 512 -8.31 31.69 -14.12
N ASP A 513 -7.99 32.98 -14.25
CA ASP A 513 -6.63 33.46 -14.56
C ASP A 513 -5.85 33.96 -13.32
N LYS A 514 -6.48 34.00 -12.13
CA LYS A 514 -5.83 34.37 -10.87
C LYS A 514 -4.95 33.20 -10.39
N LEU A 515 -3.79 33.53 -9.84
CA LEU A 515 -2.93 32.57 -9.14
C LEU A 515 -3.41 32.39 -7.70
N TYR A 516 -3.40 31.16 -7.25
CA TYR A 516 -3.75 30.73 -5.89
C TYR A 516 -2.61 29.93 -5.30
N HIS A 517 -2.26 30.22 -4.06
CA HIS A 517 -1.21 29.53 -3.32
C HIS A 517 -1.71 28.14 -2.87
N VAL A 518 -1.03 27.11 -3.32
CA VAL A 518 -1.34 25.70 -3.03
C VAL A 518 -0.20 25.06 -2.27
N VAL A 519 -0.53 24.40 -1.18
CA VAL A 519 0.40 23.57 -0.39
C VAL A 519 0.00 22.11 -0.49
N THR A 520 0.96 21.24 -0.71
CA THR A 520 0.75 19.79 -0.74
C THR A 520 2.04 19.09 -0.35
N ASP A 521 2.05 17.77 -0.21
CA ASP A 521 3.28 17.00 -0.07
C ASP A 521 3.99 16.77 -1.42
N LEU A 522 5.26 16.44 -1.36
CA LEU A 522 6.09 16.24 -2.56
C LEU A 522 5.57 15.09 -3.44
N TYR A 523 5.04 14.02 -2.86
CA TYR A 523 4.46 12.90 -3.60
C TYR A 523 3.32 13.35 -4.52
N THR A 524 2.39 14.13 -3.99
CA THR A 524 1.27 14.70 -4.77
C THR A 524 1.79 15.46 -6.00
N GLY A 525 2.85 16.25 -5.80
CA GLY A 525 3.50 16.98 -6.89
C GLY A 525 4.09 16.05 -7.96
N GLN A 526 4.76 14.97 -7.55
CA GLN A 526 5.35 13.99 -8.46
C GLN A 526 4.28 13.21 -9.24
N MET A 527 3.15 12.87 -8.61
CA MET A 527 2.03 12.17 -9.24
C MET A 527 1.31 12.98 -10.32
N LEU A 528 1.47 14.31 -10.37
CA LEU A 528 0.90 15.13 -11.46
C LEU A 528 1.39 14.67 -12.85
N GLY A 529 2.64 14.21 -12.97
CA GLY A 529 3.19 13.64 -14.20
C GLY A 529 2.43 12.38 -14.63
N ALA A 530 2.21 11.45 -13.72
CA ALA A 530 1.47 10.20 -13.97
C ALA A 530 0.01 10.47 -14.36
N VAL A 531 -0.66 11.42 -13.71
CA VAL A 531 -2.02 11.84 -14.08
C VAL A 531 -2.06 12.45 -15.48
N MET A 532 -1.07 13.26 -15.85
CA MET A 532 -0.97 13.84 -17.18
C MET A 532 -0.79 12.75 -18.25
N ASP A 533 0.07 11.78 -18.02
CA ASP A 533 0.34 10.67 -18.95
C ASP A 533 -0.91 9.77 -19.08
N THR A 534 -1.52 9.36 -17.98
CA THR A 534 -2.74 8.54 -17.97
C THR A 534 -3.92 9.24 -18.67
N SER A 535 -4.01 10.56 -18.56
CA SER A 535 -5.05 11.37 -19.24
C SER A 535 -4.68 11.72 -20.69
N TYR A 536 -3.59 11.23 -21.24
CA TYR A 536 -3.07 11.62 -22.56
C TYR A 536 -2.90 13.14 -22.73
N GLY A 537 -2.48 13.83 -21.66
CA GLY A 537 -2.29 15.27 -21.62
C GLY A 537 -3.60 16.10 -21.57
N LEU A 538 -4.75 15.46 -21.37
CA LEU A 538 -6.04 16.17 -21.26
C LEU A 538 -6.18 16.91 -19.92
N LEU A 539 -5.58 16.37 -18.86
CA LEU A 539 -5.51 16.94 -17.52
C LEU A 539 -4.06 17.39 -17.26
N SER A 540 -3.70 18.56 -17.79
CA SER A 540 -2.38 19.15 -17.57
C SER A 540 -2.48 20.26 -16.54
N ILE A 541 -1.86 20.04 -15.37
CA ILE A 541 -1.62 21.05 -14.34
C ILE A 541 -0.13 21.37 -14.39
N THR A 542 0.17 22.67 -14.47
CA THR A 542 1.56 23.13 -14.48
C THR A 542 1.81 23.99 -13.24
N PRO A 543 2.39 23.43 -12.18
CA PRO A 543 2.75 24.18 -10.98
C PRO A 543 3.65 25.38 -11.33
N LYS A 544 3.43 26.50 -10.69
CA LYS A 544 4.12 27.76 -10.94
C LYS A 544 4.71 28.31 -9.65
N ASP A 545 5.71 29.16 -9.82
CA ASP A 545 6.20 30.01 -8.74
C ASP A 545 5.23 31.21 -8.49
N LYS A 546 5.52 32.00 -7.48
CA LYS A 546 4.73 33.20 -7.10
C LYS A 546 4.60 34.22 -8.23
N ASP A 547 5.57 34.26 -9.15
CA ASP A 547 5.58 35.16 -10.31
C ASP A 547 4.84 34.57 -11.53
N GLY A 548 4.34 33.34 -11.44
CA GLY A 548 3.62 32.64 -12.49
C GLY A 548 4.49 31.89 -13.48
N ASN A 549 5.80 31.71 -13.21
CA ASN A 549 6.67 30.90 -14.06
C ASN A 549 6.51 29.41 -13.74
N PRO A 550 6.51 28.52 -14.75
CA PRO A 550 6.48 27.08 -14.51
C PRO A 550 7.65 26.60 -13.64
N ILE A 551 7.37 25.73 -12.68
CA ILE A 551 8.37 25.06 -11.86
C ILE A 551 8.89 23.85 -12.64
N GLU A 552 10.23 23.74 -12.77
CA GLU A 552 10.89 22.63 -13.45
C GLU A 552 11.12 21.43 -12.51
N ASN A 553 11.47 21.72 -11.25
CA ASN A 553 11.72 20.72 -10.23
C ASN A 553 10.93 21.04 -8.94
N LEU A 554 9.95 20.20 -8.62
CA LEU A 554 9.10 20.39 -7.45
C LEU A 554 9.83 20.17 -6.12
N GLU A 555 10.88 19.37 -6.10
CA GLU A 555 11.69 19.20 -4.89
C GLU A 555 12.39 20.51 -4.44
N ASP A 556 12.61 21.46 -5.36
CA ASP A 556 13.18 22.78 -5.02
C ASP A 556 12.13 23.72 -4.38
N GLN A 557 10.88 23.29 -4.32
CA GLN A 557 9.77 24.03 -3.72
C GLN A 557 9.42 23.52 -2.31
N ALA A 558 10.28 22.68 -1.72
CA ALA A 558 10.09 22.24 -0.34
C ALA A 558 10.06 23.45 0.60
N ILE A 559 9.07 23.46 1.49
CA ILE A 559 8.93 24.51 2.51
C ILE A 559 10.01 24.29 3.56
N MET A 560 10.86 25.33 3.74
CA MET A 560 12.02 25.25 4.61
C MET A 560 11.80 25.95 5.94
N GLU A 561 12.18 25.31 7.02
CA GLU A 561 12.30 25.90 8.36
C GLU A 561 13.77 25.96 8.77
N GLY A 562 14.40 27.08 8.46
CA GLY A 562 15.86 27.21 8.57
C GLY A 562 16.56 26.32 7.54
N ASN A 563 17.26 25.28 8.01
CA ASN A 563 17.97 24.32 7.14
C ASN A 563 17.24 22.97 7.00
N GLN A 564 16.06 22.84 7.57
CA GLN A 564 15.27 21.61 7.61
C GLN A 564 14.00 21.79 6.77
N GLU A 565 13.56 20.74 6.11
CA GLU A 565 12.28 20.71 5.39
C GLU A 565 11.12 20.52 6.37
N LEU A 566 10.01 21.23 6.16
CA LEU A 566 8.77 20.98 6.90
C LEU A 566 8.16 19.67 6.40
N LYS A 567 8.24 18.61 7.20
CA LYS A 567 7.69 17.31 6.87
C LYS A 567 6.17 17.29 7.07
N ALA A 568 5.46 16.57 6.19
CA ALA A 568 4.00 16.44 6.24
C ALA A 568 3.51 15.88 7.58
N TRP A 569 4.14 14.81 8.09
CA TRP A 569 3.80 14.26 9.40
C TRP A 569 4.02 15.27 10.55
N ALA A 570 5.10 16.05 10.50
CA ALA A 570 5.40 17.06 11.51
C ALA A 570 4.38 18.22 11.46
N ALA A 571 3.88 18.55 10.28
CA ALA A 571 2.78 19.50 10.13
C ALA A 571 1.51 19.00 10.84
N ILE A 572 1.19 17.71 10.68
CA ILE A 572 0.04 17.09 11.36
C ILE A 572 0.29 17.06 12.88
N ALA A 573 1.49 16.69 13.33
CA ALA A 573 1.84 16.67 14.76
C ALA A 573 1.63 18.04 15.42
N ARG A 574 2.12 19.10 14.80
CA ARG A 574 1.93 20.49 15.29
C ARG A 574 0.47 20.90 15.34
N TYR A 575 -0.32 20.46 14.37
CA TYR A 575 -1.74 20.76 14.36
C TYR A 575 -2.49 20.04 15.48
N MET A 576 -2.16 18.78 15.76
CA MET A 576 -2.71 18.03 16.90
C MET A 576 -2.40 18.73 18.22
N GLU A 577 -1.17 19.17 18.45
CA GLU A 577 -0.76 19.91 19.65
C GLU A 577 -1.42 21.30 19.78
N SER A 578 -1.97 21.84 18.70
CA SER A 578 -2.52 23.19 18.67
C SER A 578 -3.97 23.28 19.15
N PHE A 579 -4.65 22.16 19.34
CA PHE A 579 -6.01 22.16 19.83
C PHE A 579 -6.09 22.61 21.29
N ASP A 580 -7.27 23.08 21.70
CA ASP A 580 -7.52 23.51 23.07
C ASP A 580 -7.56 22.28 24.01
N ASP A 581 -6.94 22.40 25.19
CA ASP A 581 -7.18 21.52 26.33
C ASP A 581 -8.56 21.85 26.93
N THR A 582 -9.55 21.04 26.63
CA THR A 582 -10.95 21.31 27.00
C THR A 582 -11.37 20.75 28.35
N ASP A 583 -10.62 19.79 28.88
CA ASP A 583 -10.90 19.15 30.17
C ASP A 583 -9.92 19.55 31.31
N GLY A 584 -8.79 20.18 30.96
CA GLY A 584 -7.87 20.81 31.88
C GLY A 584 -6.83 19.88 32.49
N ASP A 585 -6.48 18.80 31.76
CA ASP A 585 -5.47 17.85 32.21
C ASP A 585 -4.07 18.16 31.65
N GLY A 586 -3.95 19.11 30.73
CA GLY A 586 -2.71 19.59 30.13
C GLY A 586 -2.38 18.97 28.78
N ILE A 587 -3.29 18.17 28.20
CA ILE A 587 -3.19 17.58 26.85
C ILE A 587 -4.26 18.23 25.96
N ALA A 588 -3.91 18.47 24.70
CA ALA A 588 -4.85 19.00 23.72
C ALA A 588 -5.95 17.98 23.40
N ASN A 589 -7.18 18.44 23.14
CA ASN A 589 -8.28 17.56 22.72
C ASN A 589 -8.59 17.81 21.25
N VAL A 590 -8.66 16.76 20.43
CA VAL A 590 -9.01 16.88 19.02
C VAL A 590 -10.38 17.56 18.87
N SER A 591 -10.45 18.57 18.00
CA SER A 591 -11.64 19.42 17.86
C SER A 591 -12.87 18.64 17.41
N GLU A 592 -14.00 18.83 18.12
CA GLU A 592 -15.32 18.30 17.77
C GLU A 592 -15.78 18.68 16.33
N TYR A 593 -15.13 19.67 15.71
CA TYR A 593 -15.38 20.06 14.34
C TYR A 593 -15.32 18.86 13.38
N TYR A 594 -14.42 17.90 13.61
CA TYR A 594 -14.23 16.74 12.73
C TYR A 594 -15.26 15.60 12.95
N ASN A 595 -16.22 15.75 13.84
CA ASN A 595 -17.34 14.81 13.98
C ASN A 595 -18.39 14.93 12.86
N GLU A 596 -18.42 16.05 12.13
CA GLU A 596 -19.44 16.34 11.13
C GLU A 596 -18.80 16.63 9.76
N LYS A 597 -19.53 16.39 8.67
CA LYS A 597 -19.15 16.81 7.32
C LYS A 597 -19.43 18.30 7.12
N HIS A 598 -18.58 18.98 6.35
CA HIS A 598 -18.60 20.43 6.15
C HIS A 598 -18.81 20.83 4.70
N ASP A 599 -19.36 19.93 3.88
CA ASP A 599 -19.64 20.14 2.46
C ASP A 599 -18.38 20.51 1.63
N ARG A 600 -17.21 19.99 2.05
CA ARG A 600 -15.96 20.17 1.29
C ARG A 600 -15.99 19.40 -0.01
N LYS A 601 -16.52 18.17 0.02
CA LYS A 601 -16.76 17.30 -1.14
C LYS A 601 -18.19 16.78 -1.11
N VAL A 602 -19.07 17.35 -1.93
CA VAL A 602 -20.49 16.98 -1.98
C VAL A 602 -20.76 16.06 -3.16
N VAL A 603 -21.35 14.89 -2.87
CA VAL A 603 -21.75 13.92 -3.89
C VAL A 603 -23.22 14.13 -4.27
N GLU A 604 -23.47 14.60 -5.49
CA GLU A 604 -24.80 14.79 -6.05
C GLU A 604 -25.19 13.54 -6.89
N ASP A 605 -25.61 12.46 -6.22
CA ASP A 605 -25.98 11.20 -6.88
C ASP A 605 -27.32 11.33 -7.64
N SER A 606 -27.27 11.82 -8.88
CA SER A 606 -28.47 12.10 -9.69
C SER A 606 -28.37 11.52 -11.10
N TRP A 607 -29.33 10.70 -11.47
CA TRP A 607 -29.57 10.21 -12.83
C TRP A 607 -30.52 11.10 -13.65
N ASN A 608 -30.93 12.25 -13.13
CA ASN A 608 -31.78 13.16 -13.86
C ASN A 608 -31.06 13.69 -15.11
N MET A 609 -31.68 13.57 -16.28
CA MET A 609 -31.08 13.99 -17.55
C MET A 609 -30.65 15.48 -17.58
N ILE A 610 -31.33 16.35 -16.84
CA ILE A 610 -30.97 17.77 -16.75
C ILE A 610 -29.66 17.90 -15.96
N ASP A 611 -29.54 17.19 -14.83
CA ASP A 611 -28.34 17.20 -13.98
C ASP A 611 -27.14 16.61 -14.69
N LEU A 612 -27.33 15.61 -15.55
CA LEU A 612 -26.25 15.00 -16.33
C LEU A 612 -25.68 15.93 -17.42
N VAL A 613 -26.46 16.90 -17.91
CA VAL A 613 -26.03 17.77 -19.02
C VAL A 613 -25.89 19.25 -18.65
N LYS A 614 -26.31 19.67 -17.42
CA LYS A 614 -26.12 21.04 -16.94
C LYS A 614 -24.61 21.37 -16.85
N HIS A 615 -24.23 22.63 -16.98
CA HIS A 615 -22.86 23.12 -16.89
C HIS A 615 -21.85 22.33 -17.76
N PRO A 616 -22.02 22.30 -19.12
CA PRO A 616 -21.09 21.63 -20.00
C PRO A 616 -19.75 22.38 -20.03
N ASN A 617 -18.66 21.65 -19.83
CA ASN A 617 -17.31 22.17 -20.00
C ASN A 617 -16.79 21.97 -21.45
N LYS A 618 -15.52 22.37 -21.71
CA LYS A 618 -14.92 22.21 -23.06
C LYS A 618 -14.89 20.75 -23.53
N PHE A 619 -14.66 19.78 -22.62
CA PHE A 619 -14.56 18.36 -22.95
C PHE A 619 -15.93 17.80 -23.38
N SER A 620 -16.97 18.06 -22.58
CA SER A 620 -18.34 17.64 -22.91
C SER A 620 -18.83 18.28 -24.21
N THR A 621 -18.48 19.53 -24.47
CA THR A 621 -18.85 20.22 -25.71
C THR A 621 -18.17 19.60 -26.93
N ILE A 622 -16.86 19.26 -26.83
CA ILE A 622 -16.13 18.59 -27.91
C ILE A 622 -16.72 17.20 -28.19
N ILE A 623 -16.97 16.39 -27.15
CA ILE A 623 -17.52 15.05 -27.30
C ILE A 623 -18.94 15.11 -27.87
N ALA A 624 -19.78 16.02 -27.42
CA ALA A 624 -21.09 16.26 -28.02
C ALA A 624 -21.00 16.62 -29.50
N GLY A 625 -20.04 17.47 -29.89
CA GLY A 625 -19.76 17.83 -31.28
C GLY A 625 -19.33 16.61 -32.12
N ILE A 626 -18.44 15.76 -31.59
CA ILE A 626 -18.01 14.51 -32.24
C ILE A 626 -19.21 13.57 -32.40
N PHE A 627 -20.05 13.41 -31.36
CA PHE A 627 -21.23 12.56 -31.42
C PHE A 627 -22.23 13.02 -32.50
N VAL A 628 -22.49 14.32 -32.58
CA VAL A 628 -23.32 14.91 -33.64
C VAL A 628 -22.72 14.64 -35.03
N LEU A 629 -21.39 14.81 -35.18
CA LEU A 629 -20.70 14.55 -36.43
C LEU A 629 -20.85 13.06 -36.85
N VAL A 630 -20.67 12.13 -35.94
CA VAL A 630 -20.85 10.69 -36.19
C VAL A 630 -22.29 10.39 -36.62
N ILE A 631 -23.30 10.96 -35.95
CA ILE A 631 -24.71 10.80 -36.36
C ILE A 631 -24.92 11.31 -37.78
N VAL A 632 -24.41 12.49 -38.10
CA VAL A 632 -24.50 13.05 -39.46
C VAL A 632 -23.86 12.13 -40.49
N LEU A 633 -22.66 11.59 -40.21
CA LEU A 633 -21.97 10.66 -41.11
C LEU A 633 -22.78 9.36 -41.29
N ILE A 634 -23.38 8.81 -40.24
CA ILE A 634 -24.27 7.63 -40.33
C ILE A 634 -25.48 7.94 -41.20
N ILE A 635 -26.12 9.09 -41.01
CA ILE A 635 -27.27 9.50 -41.86
C ILE A 635 -26.86 9.63 -43.32
N LEU A 636 -25.71 10.26 -43.60
CA LEU A 636 -25.19 10.39 -44.98
C LEU A 636 -24.88 9.02 -45.58
N LEU A 637 -24.31 8.12 -44.84
CA LEU A 637 -24.04 6.75 -45.30
C LEU A 637 -25.33 5.99 -45.62
N ILE A 638 -26.37 6.10 -44.75
CA ILE A 638 -27.69 5.51 -45.00
C ILE A 638 -28.32 6.08 -46.27
N LEU A 639 -28.24 7.40 -46.48
CA LEU A 639 -28.75 8.05 -47.67
C LEU A 639 -28.00 7.60 -48.92
N LEU A 640 -26.67 7.44 -48.86
CA LEU A 640 -25.85 6.93 -49.94
C LEU A 640 -26.22 5.49 -50.29
N ILE A 641 -26.34 4.61 -49.30
CA ILE A 641 -26.77 3.23 -49.47
C ILE A 641 -28.16 3.15 -50.15
N ARG A 642 -29.12 3.97 -49.62
CA ARG A 642 -30.47 4.05 -50.23
C ARG A 642 -30.42 4.50 -51.68
N ARG A 643 -29.53 5.44 -52.03
CA ARG A 643 -29.34 5.92 -53.42
C ARG A 643 -28.76 4.84 -54.33
N ILE A 644 -27.78 4.08 -53.83
CA ILE A 644 -27.16 2.94 -54.57
C ILE A 644 -28.20 1.83 -54.79
N VAL A 645 -28.96 1.43 -53.75
CA VAL A 645 -29.99 0.39 -53.85
C VAL A 645 -31.12 0.80 -54.83
N ARG A 646 -31.52 2.09 -54.82
CA ARG A 646 -32.47 2.58 -55.81
C ARG A 646 -31.92 2.50 -57.26
N LYS A 647 -30.64 2.85 -57.48
CA LYS A 647 -30.00 2.72 -58.79
C LYS A 647 -29.93 1.27 -59.29
N ILE A 648 -29.65 0.33 -58.39
CA ILE A 648 -29.62 -1.11 -58.73
C ILE A 648 -31.01 -1.67 -59.04
N LYS A 649 -32.07 -1.14 -58.44
CA LYS A 649 -33.48 -1.57 -58.70
C LYS A 649 -34.08 -0.95 -59.97
N THR A 650 -33.46 0.11 -60.53
CA THR A 650 -33.94 0.79 -61.75
C THR A 650 -33.15 0.43 -63.00
N ASN A 651 -32.11 -0.35 -62.89
CA ASN A 651 -31.42 -1.09 -63.95
C ASN A 651 -31.83 -2.57 -63.88
#